data_e0f13f46c9ed5c3f3d46234072a4070d
#
_entry.id   e0f13f46c9ed5c3f3d46234072a4070d
#
_cell.length_a   1.000
_cell.length_b   1.000
_cell.length_c   1.000
_cell.angle_alpha   90.00
_cell.angle_beta   90.00
_cell.angle_gamma   90.00
#
_symmetry.space_group_name_H-M   'P 1'
#
loop_
_entity.id
_entity.type
_entity.pdbx_description
1 polymer ?
#
loop_
_entity_poly.entity_id
_entity_poly.type
_entity_poly.pdbx_seq_one_letter_code
_entity_poly.pdbx_strand_id
1 'polypeptide(L)'
;MGRVFALLLCLIGVAAPAAAQGRTDAADPVTALLTRLEQLLVRGERDQFATLFDPSAAEAGIRRYETDLFLTGATKALVRERERAPLEGVPPGDGFRLVVEFFVATPGHARILTAGIDVRRPPNGNLASWRIVMLEGISSVDGLYRLRLETDRPLVAKNFRLTSEDLTVVLDEGTVFPVQTDDGVTGVVLVGRGEMQFQPAPPAERGQLRIFSGRETLNAQFETAFIRLNPSDYRAQVGALNLPAAPIDARAVRRAESVFERLAPKSFLVDLRDLSSDEWFLLPPNKDFVAEVDTRRYDTLTFTRSSAQAEDVSLFQRENKKTIALYASAAKLAARGRFYSDDAFRDYDVQDFNVDVSVQPERQVLQGRTRLALRVRSTSMSSVTLRLADALQVQSVVSVEYGPLLHLRVRGQDTVLVSLPRAVPQDSDLTLIVTYGGRLSSQDLDIDTIAVAGEPGQDSQTLFPVEPHYLLSNRTYWYPQNPVWDFATATIRVTVPDGYRAVASGEQVPPSQVIAPREGLTLQNGATFVFRSAQPLRYLALVVSRMSRVSEKTMTIESSRPGADIDKVTVAVEAQPRLQGRGRQLAPQVEEIMRFYSTLVGEAPFPTMTIALVESELPGGHSPGYFAVLNDPVPTANASWRGDPASFDGYPEFFLAHELAHQWWGQALGWKNYHEQWLSEGFAQYFAALYAQKARGDRVFGDMLKQFRRWSLSQSDQGPVHLGYRLGHIKTDLRVYRAVVYNKGAAVLHMLRRLLGDEAFFAGLRRFYDDRRFQKAGTDDLERALEAESGRTLDRFFERWIYGTDIPRIGFKSTIRDGQVTVRFTQPNDNVFDLPVTVTLTMADGKTRDVIVPLTEAEVEQVIPTETAVRRVQVNQDGAAIAEFEGS
;
A
#
# COMPACT_ATOMS: atom_id res chain seq x y z
N MET A 1 -57.36 12.36 -36.11
CA MET A 1 -58.35 12.13 -35.04
C MET A 1 -57.60 12.29 -33.70
N GLY A 2 -57.85 13.46 -33.16
CA GLY A 2 -57.29 13.89 -31.89
C GLY A 2 -57.97 13.26 -30.66
N ARG A 3 -57.22 13.25 -29.59
CA ARG A 3 -57.81 13.36 -28.26
C ARG A 3 -56.81 14.05 -27.31
N VAL A 4 -57.26 15.19 -26.89
CA VAL A 4 -56.78 16.09 -25.87
C VAL A 4 -56.77 15.32 -24.53
N PHE A 5 -55.65 15.42 -23.73
CA PHE A 5 -55.67 15.11 -22.31
C PHE A 5 -55.32 16.38 -21.52
N ALA A 6 -56.25 16.72 -20.70
CA ALA A 6 -56.24 17.88 -19.85
C ALA A 6 -55.20 17.76 -18.70
N LEU A 7 -54.43 18.81 -18.48
CA LEU A 7 -53.58 19.00 -17.28
C LEU A 7 -54.50 19.43 -16.10
N LEU A 8 -54.51 18.63 -15.05
CA LEU A 8 -55.03 19.00 -13.75
C LEU A 8 -53.89 19.66 -12.95
N LEU A 9 -53.96 20.98 -12.79
CA LEU A 9 -53.10 21.74 -11.86
C LEU A 9 -53.63 21.52 -10.44
N CYS A 10 -52.93 20.77 -9.60
CA CYS A 10 -53.09 20.85 -8.14
C CYS A 10 -52.25 22.00 -7.62
N LEU A 11 -52.88 23.09 -7.26
CA LEU A 11 -52.34 24.19 -6.45
C LEU A 11 -52.10 23.67 -5.02
N ILE A 12 -50.83 23.34 -4.71
CA ILE A 12 -50.35 23.24 -3.33
C ILE A 12 -49.78 24.58 -2.98
N GLY A 13 -50.46 25.29 -2.07
CA GLY A 13 -50.02 26.56 -1.56
C GLY A 13 -48.70 26.40 -0.79
N VAL A 14 -47.63 26.90 -1.39
CA VAL A 14 -46.36 27.15 -0.70
C VAL A 14 -46.53 28.48 0.04
N ALA A 15 -46.58 28.41 1.35
CA ALA A 15 -46.46 29.61 2.18
C ALA A 15 -45.10 30.26 1.87
N ALA A 16 -45.15 31.44 1.27
CA ALA A 16 -43.97 32.27 1.07
C ALA A 16 -43.36 32.62 2.44
N PRO A 17 -42.04 32.44 2.63
CA PRO A 17 -41.39 33.03 3.79
C PRO A 17 -41.48 34.58 3.66
N ALA A 18 -41.86 35.21 4.75
CA ALA A 18 -41.98 36.65 4.88
C ALA A 18 -40.73 37.34 4.33
N ALA A 19 -40.92 38.30 3.44
CA ALA A 19 -39.88 39.16 2.92
C ALA A 19 -39.07 39.76 4.08
N ALA A 20 -37.86 39.28 4.28
CA ALA A 20 -36.83 39.96 5.04
C ALA A 20 -36.51 41.23 4.28
N GLN A 21 -36.98 42.32 4.83
CA GLN A 21 -36.63 43.67 4.38
C GLN A 21 -35.11 43.76 4.25
N GLY A 22 -34.62 44.24 3.09
CA GLY A 22 -33.22 44.45 2.78
C GLY A 22 -32.49 45.23 3.87
N ARG A 23 -31.72 44.50 4.69
CA ARG A 23 -30.49 45.06 5.23
C ARG A 23 -29.52 45.05 4.04
N THR A 24 -29.10 46.22 3.61
CA THR A 24 -27.86 46.43 2.88
C THR A 24 -26.80 45.67 3.67
N ASP A 25 -26.31 44.52 3.14
CA ASP A 25 -25.20 43.78 3.71
C ASP A 25 -24.00 44.74 3.81
N ALA A 26 -23.80 45.31 5.00
CA ALA A 26 -22.54 45.93 5.35
C ALA A 26 -21.51 44.81 5.23
N ALA A 27 -20.56 44.91 4.28
CA ALA A 27 -19.52 43.96 4.06
C ALA A 27 -18.88 43.58 5.40
N ASP A 28 -18.79 42.26 5.70
CA ASP A 28 -18.18 41.77 6.95
C ASP A 28 -16.83 42.48 7.17
N PRO A 29 -16.63 43.19 8.27
CA PRO A 29 -15.41 44.01 8.48
C PRO A 29 -14.15 43.18 8.58
N VAL A 30 -14.22 41.87 8.96
CA VAL A 30 -13.10 40.94 8.95
C VAL A 30 -12.74 40.64 7.50
N THR A 31 -13.71 40.35 6.65
CA THR A 31 -13.49 40.16 5.21
C THR A 31 -12.85 41.39 4.57
N ALA A 32 -13.26 42.62 4.98
CA ALA A 32 -12.64 43.86 4.51
C ALA A 32 -11.17 43.98 4.94
N LEU A 33 -10.81 43.57 6.16
CA LEU A 33 -9.42 43.51 6.65
C LEU A 33 -8.57 42.52 5.82
N LEU A 34 -9.09 41.33 5.56
CA LEU A 34 -8.40 40.31 4.76
C LEU A 34 -8.23 40.76 3.30
N THR A 35 -9.23 41.42 2.71
CA THR A 35 -9.13 42.00 1.35
C THR A 35 -8.07 43.11 1.30
N ARG A 36 -7.97 43.93 2.34
CA ARG A 36 -6.92 44.96 2.41
C ARG A 36 -5.54 44.32 2.50
N LEU A 37 -5.40 43.27 3.31
CA LEU A 37 -4.16 42.50 3.40
C LEU A 37 -3.76 41.92 2.03
N GLU A 38 -4.70 41.33 1.30
CA GLU A 38 -4.49 40.80 -0.06
C GLU A 38 -3.98 41.92 -1.02
N GLN A 39 -4.58 43.12 -0.97
CA GLN A 39 -4.15 44.25 -1.79
C GLN A 39 -2.73 44.72 -1.48
N LEU A 40 -2.35 44.77 -0.20
CA LEU A 40 -0.99 45.15 0.22
C LEU A 40 0.05 44.14 -0.26
N LEU A 41 -0.27 42.85 -0.23
CA LEU A 41 0.62 41.79 -0.70
C LEU A 41 0.88 41.88 -2.21
N VAL A 42 -0.17 42.17 -3.02
CA VAL A 42 -0.03 42.36 -4.48
C VAL A 42 0.76 43.60 -4.81
N ARG A 43 0.53 44.70 -4.10
CA ARG A 43 1.20 45.98 -4.38
C ARG A 43 2.61 46.06 -3.82
N GLY A 44 2.98 45.12 -2.94
CA GLY A 44 4.28 45.14 -2.26
C GLY A 44 4.44 46.26 -1.24
N GLU A 45 3.30 46.83 -0.72
CA GLU A 45 3.26 47.97 0.19
C GLU A 45 3.61 47.57 1.63
N ARG A 46 4.87 47.18 1.87
CA ARG A 46 5.34 46.68 3.17
C ARG A 46 5.17 47.69 4.30
N ASP A 47 5.42 48.97 4.03
CA ASP A 47 5.31 50.04 5.04
C ASP A 47 3.88 50.17 5.60
N GLN A 48 2.87 49.82 4.83
CA GLN A 48 1.48 49.85 5.27
C GLN A 48 1.07 48.58 6.03
N PHE A 49 1.82 47.50 5.95
CA PHE A 49 1.48 46.23 6.58
C PHE A 49 1.36 46.35 8.10
N ALA A 50 2.32 47.08 8.74
CA ALA A 50 2.28 47.29 10.19
C ALA A 50 1.02 48.08 10.65
N THR A 51 0.39 48.86 9.73
CA THR A 51 -0.85 49.60 10.08
C THR A 51 -2.07 48.71 10.26
N LEU A 52 -1.99 47.45 9.83
CA LEU A 52 -3.07 46.46 10.05
C LEU A 52 -3.08 45.88 11.46
N PHE A 53 -1.96 46.04 12.18
CA PHE A 53 -1.83 45.47 13.53
C PHE A 53 -2.32 46.39 14.62
N ASP A 54 -2.72 45.81 15.73
CA ASP A 54 -2.97 46.58 16.94
C ASP A 54 -1.67 47.20 17.48
N PRO A 55 -1.68 48.42 18.02
CA PRO A 55 -0.48 49.07 18.55
C PRO A 55 0.22 48.28 19.67
N SER A 56 -0.48 47.33 20.33
CA SER A 56 0.08 46.45 21.33
C SER A 56 0.86 45.24 20.76
N ALA A 57 0.76 45.01 19.45
CA ALA A 57 1.45 43.87 18.81
C ALA A 57 2.97 44.09 18.79
N ALA A 58 3.73 43.02 19.01
CA ALA A 58 5.21 43.06 19.07
C ALA A 58 5.81 43.38 17.71
N GLU A 59 6.60 44.43 17.60
CA GLU A 59 7.23 44.89 16.35
C GLU A 59 8.12 43.82 15.70
N ALA A 60 8.85 43.04 16.50
CA ALA A 60 9.67 41.95 15.99
C ALA A 60 8.84 40.84 15.30
N GLY A 61 7.66 40.54 15.81
CA GLY A 61 6.71 39.61 15.18
C GLY A 61 6.21 40.13 13.84
N ILE A 62 5.82 41.45 13.79
CA ILE A 62 5.32 42.07 12.56
C ILE A 62 6.37 41.99 11.45
N ARG A 63 7.64 42.31 11.73
CA ARG A 63 8.75 42.24 10.75
C ARG A 63 9.01 40.81 10.23
N ARG A 64 8.88 39.83 11.11
CA ARG A 64 9.00 38.42 10.70
C ARG A 64 7.89 38.02 9.73
N TYR A 65 6.64 38.33 10.06
CA TYR A 65 5.52 38.01 9.21
C TYR A 65 5.51 38.81 7.89
N GLU A 66 6.02 40.03 7.89
CA GLU A 66 6.26 40.78 6.68
C GLU A 66 7.23 40.05 5.73
N THR A 67 8.33 39.51 6.26
CA THR A 67 9.29 38.73 5.48
C THR A 67 8.66 37.44 4.94
N ASP A 68 7.85 36.76 5.73
CA ASP A 68 7.23 35.48 5.36
C ASP A 68 6.09 35.65 4.34
N LEU A 69 5.31 36.73 4.44
CA LEU A 69 4.13 36.97 3.60
C LEU A 69 4.43 37.70 2.28
N PHE A 70 5.39 38.65 2.23
CA PHE A 70 5.66 39.38 1.03
C PHE A 70 6.63 38.67 0.10
N LEU A 71 6.17 38.43 -1.14
CA LEU A 71 7.01 37.92 -2.23
C LEU A 71 7.36 39.06 -3.19
N THR A 72 8.66 39.31 -3.43
CA THR A 72 9.11 40.37 -4.34
C THR A 72 8.62 40.10 -5.75
N GLY A 73 7.96 41.09 -6.38
CA GLY A 73 7.40 40.95 -7.72
C GLY A 73 6.09 40.18 -7.77
N ALA A 74 5.38 40.07 -6.66
CA ALA A 74 4.07 39.43 -6.64
C ALA A 74 3.10 40.11 -7.63
N THR A 75 2.42 39.29 -8.43
CA THR A 75 1.39 39.72 -9.39
C THR A 75 0.01 39.23 -9.00
N LYS A 76 -0.07 38.27 -8.10
CA LYS A 76 -1.31 37.73 -7.57
C LYS A 76 -1.15 37.41 -6.10
N ALA A 77 -2.12 37.80 -5.29
CA ALA A 77 -2.26 37.34 -3.93
C ALA A 77 -3.70 36.96 -3.67
N LEU A 78 -3.92 36.00 -2.82
CA LEU A 78 -5.22 35.54 -2.37
C LEU A 78 -5.14 35.22 -0.88
N VAL A 79 -6.11 35.75 -0.13
CA VAL A 79 -6.20 35.52 1.32
C VAL A 79 -7.55 34.87 1.59
N ARG A 80 -7.53 33.61 2.06
CA ARG A 80 -8.75 32.83 2.29
C ARG A 80 -8.91 32.52 3.76
N GLU A 81 -10.03 32.96 4.33
CA GLU A 81 -10.48 32.48 5.64
C GLU A 81 -10.97 31.04 5.51
N ARG A 82 -10.44 30.15 6.34
CA ARG A 82 -10.83 28.73 6.41
C ARG A 82 -11.74 28.43 7.59
N GLU A 83 -11.42 29.03 8.73
CA GLU A 83 -12.19 28.86 9.97
C GLU A 83 -12.28 30.19 10.72
N ARG A 84 -13.38 30.38 11.45
CA ARG A 84 -13.61 31.52 12.34
C ARG A 84 -14.21 31.04 13.64
N ALA A 85 -13.57 31.38 14.76
CA ALA A 85 -14.08 31.15 16.10
C ALA A 85 -14.09 32.45 16.91
N PRO A 86 -14.98 32.62 17.90
CA PRO A 86 -14.91 33.74 18.84
C PRO A 86 -13.56 33.74 19.58
N LEU A 87 -12.97 34.92 19.75
CA LEU A 87 -11.74 35.09 20.53
C LEU A 87 -12.05 35.02 22.02
N GLU A 88 -11.37 34.15 22.75
CA GLU A 88 -11.56 34.04 24.20
C GLU A 88 -11.20 35.32 24.95
N GLY A 89 -11.98 35.65 25.98
CA GLY A 89 -11.76 36.86 26.78
C GLY A 89 -12.20 38.17 26.14
N VAL A 90 -12.85 38.11 24.96
CA VAL A 90 -13.38 39.27 24.24
C VAL A 90 -14.92 39.15 24.12
N PRO A 91 -15.68 40.24 24.24
CA PRO A 91 -17.12 40.18 24.07
C PRO A 91 -17.52 39.55 22.73
N PRO A 92 -18.61 38.75 22.69
CA PRO A 92 -19.06 38.12 21.45
C PRO A 92 -19.25 39.14 20.32
N GLY A 93 -18.62 38.89 19.15
CA GLY A 93 -18.65 39.74 17.99
C GLY A 93 -17.59 40.85 17.94
N ASP A 94 -16.77 41.05 18.98
CA ASP A 94 -15.71 42.06 19.03
C ASP A 94 -14.30 41.49 18.77
N GLY A 95 -14.16 40.16 18.67
CA GLY A 95 -12.91 39.49 18.33
C GLY A 95 -13.11 38.09 17.81
N PHE A 96 -12.24 37.70 16.90
CA PHE A 96 -12.25 36.37 16.30
C PHE A 96 -10.83 35.81 16.19
N ARG A 97 -10.69 34.49 16.35
CA ARG A 97 -9.54 33.71 15.91
C ARG A 97 -9.87 33.12 14.56
N LEU A 98 -9.04 33.41 13.58
CA LEU A 98 -9.19 32.96 12.19
C LEU A 98 -8.08 31.97 11.84
N VAL A 99 -8.43 30.98 11.03
CA VAL A 99 -7.45 30.21 10.26
C VAL A 99 -7.47 30.75 8.85
N VAL A 100 -6.33 31.22 8.36
CA VAL A 100 -6.21 31.91 7.07
C VAL A 100 -5.12 31.26 6.22
N GLU A 101 -5.45 30.98 4.97
CA GLU A 101 -4.48 30.55 3.95
C GLU A 101 -4.15 31.74 3.04
N PHE A 102 -2.84 31.93 2.79
CA PHE A 102 -2.29 32.91 1.90
C PHE A 102 -1.70 32.21 0.68
N PHE A 103 -2.04 32.70 -0.48
CA PHE A 103 -1.38 32.35 -1.72
C PHE A 103 -0.80 33.62 -2.33
N VAL A 104 0.51 33.67 -2.55
CA VAL A 104 1.18 34.81 -3.16
C VAL A 104 2.04 34.31 -4.31
N ALA A 105 1.86 34.88 -5.49
CA ALA A 105 2.54 34.42 -6.70
C ALA A 105 3.11 35.52 -7.57
N THR A 106 4.27 35.25 -8.13
CA THR A 106 4.85 35.88 -9.31
C THR A 106 4.40 35.13 -10.59
N PRO A 107 4.72 35.53 -11.79
CA PRO A 107 4.41 34.75 -13.00
C PRO A 107 4.99 33.33 -13.04
N GLY A 108 6.08 33.04 -12.34
CA GLY A 108 6.78 31.75 -12.40
C GLY A 108 6.94 31.01 -11.08
N HIS A 109 6.73 31.70 -9.94
CA HIS A 109 6.93 31.14 -8.60
C HIS A 109 5.78 31.51 -7.68
N ALA A 110 5.41 30.62 -6.78
CA ALA A 110 4.39 30.89 -5.76
C ALA A 110 4.79 30.33 -4.39
N ARG A 111 4.22 30.98 -3.37
CA ARG A 111 4.31 30.61 -1.96
C ARG A 111 2.91 30.46 -1.38
N ILE A 112 2.72 29.45 -0.55
CA ILE A 112 1.51 29.26 0.24
C ILE A 112 1.87 29.23 1.72
N LEU A 113 1.00 29.82 2.54
CA LEU A 113 1.13 29.82 3.99
C LEU A 113 -0.22 29.56 4.65
N THR A 114 -0.21 28.91 5.79
CA THR A 114 -1.38 28.84 6.69
C THR A 114 -1.01 29.45 8.03
N ALA A 115 -1.85 30.33 8.56
CA ALA A 115 -1.64 30.99 9.84
C ALA A 115 -2.92 31.09 10.65
N GLY A 116 -2.79 31.07 11.98
CA GLY A 116 -3.79 31.52 12.91
C GLY A 116 -3.69 33.03 13.08
N ILE A 117 -4.79 33.79 12.93
CA ILE A 117 -4.83 35.23 13.09
C ILE A 117 -5.89 35.58 14.10
N ASP A 118 -5.50 36.26 15.18
CA ASP A 118 -6.44 36.88 16.11
C ASP A 118 -6.72 38.31 15.66
N VAL A 119 -8.00 38.62 15.43
CA VAL A 119 -8.48 39.93 15.02
C VAL A 119 -9.43 40.51 16.07
N ARG A 120 -9.34 41.80 16.29
CA ARG A 120 -10.15 42.52 17.30
C ARG A 120 -10.60 43.87 16.79
N ARG A 121 -11.81 44.24 17.21
CA ARG A 121 -12.32 45.61 17.06
C ARG A 121 -11.76 46.51 18.17
N PRO A 122 -11.10 47.65 17.86
CA PRO A 122 -10.67 48.60 18.89
C PRO A 122 -11.88 49.14 19.70
N PRO A 123 -11.70 49.41 21.00
CA PRO A 123 -12.81 49.83 21.86
C PRO A 123 -13.58 51.08 21.42
N ASN A 124 -12.90 51.98 20.71
CA ASN A 124 -13.51 53.27 20.19
C ASN A 124 -13.53 53.27 18.64
N GLY A 125 -13.39 52.10 17.98
CA GLY A 125 -13.32 52.01 16.52
C GLY A 125 -14.69 51.82 15.87
N ASN A 126 -14.81 52.34 14.65
CA ASN A 126 -15.95 52.01 13.77
C ASN A 126 -15.77 50.59 13.20
N LEU A 127 -16.79 50.05 12.53
CA LEU A 127 -16.75 48.71 11.92
C LEU A 127 -15.58 48.48 10.92
N ALA A 128 -15.02 49.59 10.39
CA ALA A 128 -13.89 49.54 9.45
C ALA A 128 -12.50 49.50 10.11
N SER A 129 -12.41 49.54 11.45
CA SER A 129 -11.15 49.70 12.18
C SER A 129 -10.62 48.41 12.83
N TRP A 130 -11.04 47.22 12.36
CA TRP A 130 -10.49 45.94 12.83
C TRP A 130 -8.96 45.85 12.69
N ARG A 131 -8.30 45.27 13.67
CA ARG A 131 -6.85 45.13 13.73
C ARG A 131 -6.45 43.69 14.02
N ILE A 132 -5.29 43.27 13.50
CA ILE A 132 -4.62 42.00 13.83
C ILE A 132 -3.94 42.21 15.20
N VAL A 133 -4.31 41.38 16.17
CA VAL A 133 -3.71 41.40 17.51
C VAL A 133 -2.53 40.45 17.58
N MET A 134 -2.66 39.27 16.93
CA MET A 134 -1.67 38.23 16.92
C MET A 134 -1.73 37.46 15.60
N LEU A 135 -0.59 37.02 15.15
CA LEU A 135 -0.43 36.10 14.02
C LEU A 135 0.49 34.97 14.46
N GLU A 136 0.00 33.75 14.42
CA GLU A 136 0.70 32.56 14.96
C GLU A 136 0.76 31.43 13.95
N GLY A 137 1.71 30.55 14.14
CA GLY A 137 1.70 29.22 13.55
C GLY A 137 1.82 29.21 12.04
N ILE A 138 2.70 30.03 11.46
CA ILE A 138 2.89 30.06 10.02
C ILE A 138 3.56 28.77 9.59
N SER A 139 2.79 27.94 8.89
CA SER A 139 3.28 26.80 8.13
C SER A 139 3.30 27.19 6.66
N SER A 140 4.41 27.00 5.95
CA SER A 140 4.58 27.49 4.58
C SER A 140 5.22 26.47 3.65
N VAL A 141 4.85 26.56 2.37
CA VAL A 141 5.57 25.92 1.26
C VAL A 141 6.00 27.03 0.31
N ASP A 142 7.31 27.21 0.21
CA ASP A 142 7.97 28.15 -0.69
C ASP A 142 8.74 27.32 -1.73
N GLY A 143 8.22 27.21 -2.93
CA GLY A 143 8.83 26.33 -3.95
C GLY A 143 7.79 25.68 -4.84
N LEU A 144 6.74 26.45 -5.14
CA LEU A 144 5.78 26.12 -6.18
C LEU A 144 6.16 26.87 -7.46
N TYR A 145 6.35 26.12 -8.54
CA TYR A 145 6.82 26.66 -9.79
C TYR A 145 5.86 26.42 -10.93
N ARG A 146 5.82 27.36 -11.88
CA ARG A 146 5.23 27.11 -13.20
C ARG A 146 6.30 26.55 -14.13
N LEU A 147 5.94 25.53 -14.87
CA LEU A 147 6.83 24.99 -15.90
C LEU A 147 6.63 25.74 -17.20
N ARG A 148 7.71 26.12 -17.85
CA ARG A 148 7.72 26.77 -19.17
C ARG A 148 8.57 25.95 -20.14
N LEU A 149 7.96 25.55 -21.24
CA LEU A 149 8.66 24.91 -22.34
C LEU A 149 9.35 26.02 -23.20
N GLU A 150 10.68 25.94 -23.34
CA GLU A 150 11.45 26.89 -24.12
C GLU A 150 11.39 26.54 -25.61
N THR A 151 10.42 27.12 -26.32
CA THR A 151 10.21 26.89 -27.76
C THR A 151 10.99 27.85 -28.65
N ASP A 152 11.41 29.01 -28.09
CA ASP A 152 12.15 30.05 -28.83
C ASP A 152 13.66 29.79 -28.88
N ARG A 153 14.17 28.92 -28.03
CA ARG A 153 15.59 28.55 -27.93
C ARG A 153 15.82 27.05 -27.87
N PRO A 154 15.34 26.31 -28.88
CA PRO A 154 15.56 24.87 -28.93
C PRO A 154 17.08 24.60 -29.18
N LEU A 155 17.53 23.40 -28.76
CA LEU A 155 18.93 23.00 -28.88
C LEU A 155 19.07 21.83 -29.86
N VAL A 156 20.07 21.88 -30.73
CA VAL A 156 20.40 20.72 -31.57
C VAL A 156 21.10 19.65 -30.75
N ALA A 157 20.68 18.44 -30.90
CA ALA A 157 21.31 17.31 -30.26
C ALA A 157 21.74 16.24 -31.27
N LYS A 158 22.97 15.77 -31.13
CA LYS A 158 23.50 14.57 -31.77
C LYS A 158 24.14 13.70 -30.70
N ASN A 159 23.70 12.45 -30.57
CA ASN A 159 24.15 11.55 -29.52
C ASN A 159 23.99 12.13 -28.11
N PHE A 160 22.93 12.88 -27.88
CA PHE A 160 22.62 13.46 -26.60
C PHE A 160 22.20 12.36 -25.62
N ARG A 161 22.82 12.30 -24.45
CA ARG A 161 22.63 11.21 -23.48
C ARG A 161 22.25 11.76 -22.12
N LEU A 162 21.20 11.16 -21.55
CA LEU A 162 20.83 11.29 -20.15
C LEU A 162 20.82 9.92 -19.48
N THR A 163 21.35 9.85 -18.26
CA THR A 163 21.45 8.60 -17.50
C THR A 163 20.87 8.74 -16.10
N SER A 164 20.26 7.69 -15.63
CA SER A 164 19.83 7.55 -14.22
C SER A 164 19.81 6.08 -13.85
N GLU A 165 20.65 5.68 -12.89
CA GLU A 165 20.85 4.28 -12.51
C GLU A 165 21.05 3.39 -13.76
N ASP A 166 20.20 2.37 -13.91
CA ASP A 166 20.25 1.39 -15.00
C ASP A 166 19.57 1.86 -16.31
N LEU A 167 19.09 3.12 -16.36
CA LEU A 167 18.51 3.73 -17.55
C LEU A 167 19.52 4.59 -18.30
N THR A 168 19.52 4.48 -19.61
CA THR A 168 20.15 5.44 -20.54
C THR A 168 19.11 5.84 -21.61
N VAL A 169 18.90 7.14 -21.78
CA VAL A 169 18.12 7.72 -22.88
C VAL A 169 19.06 8.43 -23.83
N VAL A 170 19.11 8.00 -25.08
CA VAL A 170 19.97 8.58 -26.12
C VAL A 170 19.09 9.19 -27.21
N LEU A 171 19.26 10.46 -27.50
CA LEU A 171 18.72 11.10 -28.70
C LEU A 171 19.82 11.10 -29.76
N ASP A 172 19.71 10.22 -30.78
CA ASP A 172 20.70 10.04 -31.82
C ASP A 172 20.81 11.33 -32.66
N GLU A 173 19.67 11.86 -33.06
CA GLU A 173 19.55 13.10 -33.83
C GLU A 173 18.17 13.73 -33.58
N GLY A 174 18.17 15.01 -33.22
CA GLY A 174 16.93 15.74 -32.98
C GLY A 174 17.10 17.04 -32.25
N THR A 175 16.01 17.48 -31.63
CA THR A 175 15.93 18.77 -30.94
C THR A 175 15.60 18.54 -29.46
N VAL A 176 16.27 19.23 -28.57
CA VAL A 176 16.02 19.29 -27.14
C VAL A 176 15.33 20.59 -26.80
N PHE A 177 14.17 20.54 -26.19
CA PHE A 177 13.44 21.70 -25.70
C PHE A 177 13.55 21.72 -24.16
N PRO A 178 14.29 22.66 -23.57
CA PRO A 178 14.38 22.79 -22.12
C PRO A 178 13.03 23.14 -21.50
N VAL A 179 12.78 22.59 -20.30
CA VAL A 179 11.65 22.96 -19.45
C VAL A 179 12.19 23.74 -18.26
N GLN A 180 11.83 25.01 -18.19
CA GLN A 180 12.39 25.94 -17.22
C GLN A 180 11.43 26.30 -16.10
N THR A 181 12.00 26.65 -14.96
CA THR A 181 11.41 27.38 -13.84
C THR A 181 12.28 28.61 -13.55
N ASP A 182 11.88 29.41 -12.58
CA ASP A 182 12.69 30.56 -12.13
C ASP A 182 14.02 30.09 -11.48
N ASP A 183 14.09 28.84 -10.99
CA ASP A 183 15.31 28.23 -10.40
C ASP A 183 16.20 27.51 -11.42
N GLY A 184 15.80 27.47 -12.67
CA GLY A 184 16.56 26.87 -13.77
C GLY A 184 15.83 25.77 -14.52
N VAL A 185 16.56 25.04 -15.35
CA VAL A 185 16.01 23.95 -16.15
C VAL A 185 15.76 22.74 -15.27
N THR A 186 14.51 22.28 -15.23
CA THR A 186 14.05 21.13 -14.44
C THR A 186 13.54 19.96 -15.28
N GLY A 187 13.74 20.01 -16.59
CA GLY A 187 13.38 18.94 -17.49
C GLY A 187 13.69 19.26 -18.93
N VAL A 188 13.44 18.30 -19.79
CA VAL A 188 13.58 18.42 -21.24
C VAL A 188 12.50 17.66 -21.97
N VAL A 189 12.02 18.21 -23.10
CA VAL A 189 11.29 17.45 -24.10
C VAL A 189 12.25 17.14 -25.24
N LEU A 190 12.38 15.87 -25.57
CA LEU A 190 13.19 15.36 -26.68
C LEU A 190 12.28 15.08 -27.88
N VAL A 191 12.64 15.61 -29.05
CA VAL A 191 11.92 15.37 -30.31
C VAL A 191 12.94 14.97 -31.37
N GLY A 192 12.85 13.73 -31.86
CA GLY A 192 13.75 13.20 -32.85
C GLY A 192 13.85 11.68 -32.76
N ARG A 193 14.88 11.13 -33.40
CA ARG A 193 15.12 9.68 -33.35
C ARG A 193 16.04 9.38 -32.17
N GLY A 194 15.60 8.50 -31.30
CA GLY A 194 16.37 8.08 -30.12
C GLY A 194 16.07 6.68 -29.67
N GLU A 195 16.82 6.23 -28.67
CA GLU A 195 16.71 4.93 -28.05
C GLU A 195 16.73 5.04 -26.52
N MET A 196 15.81 4.36 -25.88
CA MET A 196 15.81 4.09 -24.45
C MET A 196 16.44 2.73 -24.20
N GLN A 197 17.49 2.68 -23.39
CA GLN A 197 18.18 1.45 -22.99
C GLN A 197 18.01 1.28 -21.48
N PHE A 198 17.50 0.10 -21.08
CA PHE A 198 17.32 -0.23 -19.67
C PHE A 198 17.80 -1.65 -19.40
N GLN A 199 18.71 -1.81 -18.43
CA GLN A 199 19.26 -3.10 -18.02
C GLN A 199 19.34 -3.15 -16.51
N PRO A 200 18.33 -3.72 -15.82
CA PRO A 200 18.32 -3.78 -14.37
C PRO A 200 19.48 -4.61 -13.82
N ALA A 201 20.12 -4.11 -12.78
CA ALA A 201 21.23 -4.79 -12.11
C ALA A 201 20.81 -6.13 -11.47
N PRO A 202 19.66 -6.26 -10.75
CA PRO A 202 19.26 -7.51 -10.14
C PRO A 202 18.88 -8.60 -11.16
N PRO A 203 19.37 -9.86 -11.01
CA PRO A 203 19.05 -10.96 -11.93
C PRO A 203 17.54 -11.25 -12.04
N ALA A 204 16.81 -11.19 -10.92
CA ALA A 204 15.37 -11.40 -10.88
C ALA A 204 14.61 -10.40 -11.77
N GLU A 205 15.04 -9.13 -11.77
CA GLU A 205 14.48 -8.08 -12.59
C GLU A 205 14.80 -8.27 -14.08
N ARG A 206 16.00 -8.76 -14.40
CA ARG A 206 16.35 -9.17 -15.78
C ARG A 206 15.43 -10.29 -16.27
N GLY A 207 15.08 -11.24 -15.39
CA GLY A 207 14.10 -12.29 -15.66
C GLY A 207 12.72 -11.71 -16.01
N GLN A 208 12.22 -10.74 -15.22
CA GLN A 208 10.97 -10.05 -15.52
C GLN A 208 11.03 -9.26 -16.83
N LEU A 209 12.14 -8.59 -17.08
CA LEU A 209 12.35 -7.86 -18.33
C LEU A 209 12.33 -8.81 -19.54
N ARG A 210 12.92 -10.01 -19.42
CA ARG A 210 12.85 -11.06 -20.43
C ARG A 210 11.41 -11.53 -20.70
N ILE A 211 10.59 -11.66 -19.65
CA ILE A 211 9.15 -11.98 -19.80
C ILE A 211 8.40 -10.88 -20.56
N PHE A 212 8.74 -9.61 -20.32
CA PHE A 212 8.14 -8.46 -20.97
C PHE A 212 8.58 -8.27 -22.44
N SER A 213 9.89 -8.23 -22.66
CA SER A 213 10.49 -7.81 -23.94
C SER A 213 11.06 -8.94 -24.80
N GLY A 214 11.21 -10.15 -24.21
CA GLY A 214 11.92 -11.29 -24.79
C GLY A 214 13.44 -11.27 -24.57
N ARG A 215 13.99 -10.24 -23.88
CA ARG A 215 15.43 -10.08 -23.59
C ARG A 215 15.65 -9.52 -22.19
N GLU A 216 16.83 -9.73 -21.64
CA GLU A 216 17.23 -9.20 -20.33
C GLU A 216 17.64 -7.73 -20.34
N THR A 217 17.68 -7.13 -21.52
CA THR A 217 17.93 -5.70 -21.75
C THR A 217 16.79 -5.16 -22.63
N LEU A 218 16.22 -4.05 -22.24
CA LEU A 218 15.22 -3.33 -23.04
C LEU A 218 15.92 -2.27 -23.88
N ASN A 219 15.77 -2.38 -25.21
CA ASN A 219 16.13 -1.36 -26.17
C ASN A 219 14.85 -0.94 -26.88
N ALA A 220 14.40 0.29 -26.63
CA ALA A 220 13.14 0.80 -27.16
C ALA A 220 13.39 2.11 -27.96
N GLN A 221 13.08 2.06 -29.26
CA GLN A 221 13.14 3.23 -30.13
C GLN A 221 12.00 4.19 -29.80
N PHE A 222 12.33 5.49 -29.73
CA PHE A 222 11.34 6.55 -29.49
C PHE A 222 11.50 7.70 -30.48
N GLU A 223 10.47 8.52 -30.59
CA GLU A 223 10.49 9.77 -31.32
C GLU A 223 10.24 11.00 -30.43
N THR A 224 9.65 10.75 -29.25
CA THR A 224 9.46 11.78 -28.23
C THR A 224 9.70 11.21 -26.84
N ALA A 225 10.28 12.04 -25.98
CA ALA A 225 10.38 11.74 -24.55
C ALA A 225 10.27 13.03 -23.75
N PHE A 226 9.71 12.92 -22.53
CA PHE A 226 9.66 13.97 -21.54
C PHE A 226 10.40 13.52 -20.29
N ILE A 227 11.38 14.30 -19.86
CA ILE A 227 12.25 13.96 -18.72
C ILE A 227 12.18 15.08 -17.69
N ARG A 228 11.97 14.73 -16.43
CA ARG A 228 12.03 15.64 -15.28
C ARG A 228 13.16 15.23 -14.35
N LEU A 229 13.91 16.21 -13.89
CA LEU A 229 15.03 16.08 -12.96
C LEU A 229 15.25 17.41 -12.21
N ASN A 230 16.04 17.34 -11.13
CA ASN A 230 16.38 18.55 -10.39
C ASN A 230 17.26 19.50 -11.24
N PRO A 231 17.13 20.84 -11.10
CA PRO A 231 17.99 21.78 -11.82
C PRO A 231 19.51 21.58 -11.59
N SER A 232 19.92 21.09 -10.42
CA SER A 232 21.34 20.77 -10.15
C SER A 232 21.80 19.55 -10.95
N ASP A 233 20.95 18.52 -11.08
CA ASP A 233 21.25 17.30 -11.83
C ASP A 233 21.28 17.60 -13.34
N TYR A 234 20.39 18.48 -13.81
CA TYR A 234 20.44 18.97 -15.19
C TYR A 234 21.78 19.67 -15.49
N ARG A 235 22.19 20.59 -14.63
CA ARG A 235 23.49 21.27 -14.79
C ARG A 235 24.66 20.31 -14.80
N ALA A 236 24.63 19.29 -13.95
CA ALA A 236 25.71 18.29 -13.87
C ALA A 236 25.78 17.41 -15.14
N GLN A 237 24.63 17.02 -15.72
CA GLN A 237 24.59 16.12 -16.89
C GLN A 237 24.70 16.86 -18.22
N VAL A 238 24.09 18.05 -18.35
CA VAL A 238 23.87 18.75 -19.62
C VAL A 238 24.66 20.06 -19.70
N GLY A 239 24.89 20.74 -18.58
CA GLY A 239 25.47 22.07 -18.54
C GLY A 239 26.85 22.17 -19.20
N ALA A 240 27.63 21.09 -19.19
CA ALA A 240 28.95 21.03 -19.82
C ALA A 240 28.93 20.75 -21.33
N LEU A 241 27.76 20.34 -21.90
CA LEU A 241 27.67 19.87 -23.29
C LEU A 241 27.65 21.01 -24.33
N ASN A 242 27.42 22.27 -23.91
CA ASN A 242 27.35 23.47 -24.77
C ASN A 242 26.57 23.21 -26.08
N LEU A 243 25.36 22.67 -25.98
CA LEU A 243 24.53 22.32 -27.14
C LEU A 243 24.24 23.57 -27.97
N PRO A 244 24.48 23.58 -29.32
CA PRO A 244 24.17 24.71 -30.16
C PRO A 244 22.67 24.96 -30.28
N ALA A 245 22.30 26.21 -30.49
CA ALA A 245 20.91 26.58 -30.77
C ALA A 245 20.42 25.90 -32.05
N ALA A 246 19.21 25.34 -32.03
CA ALA A 246 18.54 24.77 -33.18
C ALA A 246 17.77 25.85 -33.96
N PRO A 247 17.64 25.75 -35.29
CA PRO A 247 16.63 26.51 -36.01
C PRO A 247 15.24 26.11 -35.53
N ILE A 248 14.33 27.10 -35.45
CA ILE A 248 12.96 26.86 -35.03
C ILE A 248 12.21 26.11 -36.15
N ASP A 249 11.94 24.84 -35.91
CA ASP A 249 11.05 24.03 -36.77
C ASP A 249 9.65 23.95 -36.16
N ALA A 250 8.67 24.55 -36.83
CA ALA A 250 7.28 24.59 -36.38
C ALA A 250 6.64 23.20 -36.14
N ARG A 251 7.13 22.13 -36.80
CA ARG A 251 6.62 20.77 -36.58
C ARG A 251 7.19 20.21 -35.28
N ALA A 252 8.47 20.39 -35.05
CA ALA A 252 9.15 19.97 -33.82
C ALA A 252 8.58 20.71 -32.61
N VAL A 253 8.35 22.03 -32.72
CA VAL A 253 7.73 22.86 -31.67
C VAL A 253 6.34 22.33 -31.31
N ARG A 254 5.42 22.18 -32.27
CA ARG A 254 4.06 21.65 -32.00
C ARG A 254 4.10 20.26 -31.35
N ARG A 255 5.05 19.42 -31.76
CA ARG A 255 5.21 18.09 -31.18
C ARG A 255 5.70 18.16 -29.72
N ALA A 256 6.66 19.05 -29.46
CA ALA A 256 7.17 19.29 -28.11
C ALA A 256 6.08 19.85 -27.17
N GLU A 257 5.27 20.83 -27.65
CA GLU A 257 4.12 21.36 -26.92
C GLU A 257 3.11 20.27 -26.57
N SER A 258 2.71 19.45 -27.55
CA SER A 258 1.76 18.35 -27.33
C SER A 258 2.27 17.32 -26.31
N VAL A 259 3.57 16.99 -26.33
CA VAL A 259 4.20 16.08 -25.37
C VAL A 259 4.22 16.72 -23.99
N PHE A 260 4.60 17.98 -23.91
CA PHE A 260 4.67 18.74 -22.67
C PHE A 260 3.30 18.85 -21.99
N GLU A 261 2.26 19.30 -22.71
CA GLU A 261 0.89 19.43 -22.19
C GLU A 261 0.32 18.11 -21.69
N ARG A 262 0.62 17.01 -22.36
CA ARG A 262 0.13 15.67 -21.99
C ARG A 262 0.86 15.05 -20.80
N LEU A 263 2.18 15.27 -20.69
CA LEU A 263 3.03 14.54 -19.74
C LEU A 263 3.47 15.35 -18.52
N ALA A 264 3.66 16.66 -18.64
CA ALA A 264 4.06 17.49 -17.50
C ALA A 264 3.11 17.40 -16.29
N PRO A 265 1.76 17.40 -16.47
CA PRO A 265 0.84 17.28 -15.34
C PRO A 265 0.88 15.93 -14.58
N LYS A 266 1.58 14.93 -15.12
CA LYS A 266 1.69 13.60 -14.52
C LYS A 266 2.80 13.47 -13.46
N SER A 267 3.61 14.52 -13.27
CA SER A 267 4.73 14.49 -12.33
C SER A 267 4.78 15.76 -11.49
N PHE A 268 4.74 15.60 -10.17
CA PHE A 268 4.92 16.66 -9.16
C PHE A 268 3.90 17.83 -9.25
N LEU A 269 2.76 17.62 -9.88
CA LEU A 269 1.65 18.59 -9.92
C LEU A 269 0.93 18.63 -8.58
N VAL A 270 0.71 19.82 -8.06
CA VAL A 270 0.04 20.06 -6.77
C VAL A 270 -1.36 20.63 -6.99
N ASP A 271 -2.31 20.13 -6.21
CA ASP A 271 -3.66 20.68 -6.16
C ASP A 271 -3.74 21.79 -5.11
N LEU A 272 -3.97 23.01 -5.55
CA LEU A 272 -4.12 24.20 -4.70
C LEU A 272 -5.59 24.53 -4.42
N ARG A 273 -6.51 23.67 -4.77
CA ARG A 273 -7.95 23.85 -4.56
C ARG A 273 -8.45 25.18 -5.12
N ASP A 274 -9.11 26.00 -4.27
CA ASP A 274 -9.66 27.33 -4.62
C ASP A 274 -8.63 28.48 -4.58
N LEU A 275 -7.38 28.20 -4.21
CA LEU A 275 -6.32 29.21 -4.17
C LEU A 275 -5.78 29.53 -5.57
N SER A 276 -5.72 28.58 -6.45
CA SER A 276 -5.30 28.78 -7.84
C SER A 276 -5.84 27.70 -8.77
N SER A 277 -6.36 28.11 -9.91
CA SER A 277 -6.70 27.23 -11.03
C SER A 277 -5.51 26.94 -11.96
N ASP A 278 -4.40 27.64 -11.76
CA ASP A 278 -3.18 27.45 -12.54
C ASP A 278 -2.46 26.17 -12.10
N GLU A 279 -1.70 25.57 -13.00
CA GLU A 279 -0.86 24.41 -12.70
C GLU A 279 0.42 24.84 -11.99
N TRP A 280 0.62 24.26 -10.79
CA TRP A 280 1.78 24.50 -9.96
C TRP A 280 2.49 23.18 -9.64
N PHE A 281 3.82 23.21 -9.69
CA PHE A 281 4.64 22.02 -9.57
C PHE A 281 5.69 22.17 -8.47
N LEU A 282 5.99 21.06 -7.80
CA LEU A 282 7.18 20.94 -6.98
C LEU A 282 8.39 20.60 -7.88
N LEU A 283 9.59 20.97 -7.44
CA LEU A 283 10.82 20.48 -8.06
C LEU A 283 11.09 19.04 -7.62
N PRO A 284 11.61 18.19 -8.52
CA PRO A 284 12.13 16.89 -8.10
C PRO A 284 13.25 17.05 -7.07
N PRO A 285 13.32 16.21 -6.02
CA PRO A 285 14.48 16.13 -5.15
C PRO A 285 15.78 15.86 -5.94
N ASN A 286 16.92 16.16 -5.35
CA ASN A 286 18.22 15.84 -5.95
C ASN A 286 18.33 14.34 -6.21
N LYS A 287 18.80 13.97 -7.41
CA LYS A 287 18.91 12.60 -7.93
C LYS A 287 17.57 11.91 -8.24
N ASP A 288 16.41 12.53 -7.95
CA ASP A 288 15.16 12.02 -8.45
C ASP A 288 15.02 12.28 -9.95
N PHE A 289 14.48 11.29 -10.66
CA PHE A 289 14.42 11.29 -12.11
C PHE A 289 13.14 10.64 -12.59
N VAL A 290 12.44 11.28 -13.53
CA VAL A 290 11.25 10.72 -14.21
C VAL A 290 11.46 10.84 -15.69
N ALA A 291 11.35 9.73 -16.42
CA ALA A 291 11.36 9.72 -17.88
C ALA A 291 10.08 9.06 -18.40
N GLU A 292 9.34 9.83 -19.17
CA GLU A 292 8.17 9.37 -19.92
C GLU A 292 8.59 9.24 -21.39
N VAL A 293 8.70 8.03 -21.89
CA VAL A 293 9.23 7.74 -23.23
C VAL A 293 8.17 7.11 -24.10
N ASP A 294 7.75 7.80 -25.16
CA ASP A 294 6.78 7.28 -26.13
C ASP A 294 7.48 6.33 -27.12
N THR A 295 7.40 5.04 -26.87
CA THR A 295 8.08 4.02 -27.65
C THR A 295 7.21 3.49 -28.78
N ARG A 296 7.85 3.05 -29.86
CA ARG A 296 7.12 2.47 -31.02
C ARG A 296 6.50 1.10 -30.74
N ARG A 297 7.03 0.36 -29.78
CA ARG A 297 6.66 -1.06 -29.53
C ARG A 297 5.92 -1.27 -28.22
N TYR A 298 6.18 -0.45 -27.22
CA TYR A 298 5.72 -0.70 -25.87
C TYR A 298 4.87 0.44 -25.30
N ASP A 299 4.31 1.28 -26.19
CA ASP A 299 3.56 2.49 -25.82
C ASP A 299 4.39 3.42 -24.91
N THR A 300 3.77 4.16 -24.02
CA THR A 300 4.51 5.04 -23.11
C THR A 300 5.10 4.25 -21.94
N LEU A 301 6.43 4.24 -21.86
CA LEU A 301 7.17 3.70 -20.72
C LEU A 301 7.54 4.84 -19.77
N THR A 302 7.25 4.64 -18.49
CA THR A 302 7.61 5.56 -17.40
C THR A 302 8.72 4.93 -16.58
N PHE A 303 9.91 5.52 -16.61
CA PHE A 303 10.97 5.19 -15.67
C PHE A 303 10.95 6.20 -14.52
N THR A 304 11.10 5.74 -13.28
CA THR A 304 11.28 6.63 -12.13
C THR A 304 12.47 6.19 -11.28
N ARG A 305 13.21 7.17 -10.79
CA ARG A 305 14.07 7.03 -9.64
C ARG A 305 13.58 8.00 -8.57
N SER A 306 13.24 7.49 -7.40
CA SER A 306 12.70 8.28 -6.29
C SER A 306 13.45 7.98 -4.99
N SER A 307 14.19 8.95 -4.50
CA SER A 307 15.01 8.81 -3.29
C SER A 307 14.21 8.49 -2.03
N ALA A 308 12.94 8.89 -2.02
CA ALA A 308 12.02 8.67 -0.88
C ALA A 308 11.44 7.24 -0.80
N GLN A 309 11.60 6.40 -1.83
CA GLN A 309 11.05 5.04 -1.86
C GLN A 309 12.10 4.01 -1.42
N ALA A 310 11.67 2.93 -0.81
CA ALA A 310 12.56 1.81 -0.48
C ALA A 310 13.16 1.19 -1.74
N GLU A 311 12.31 0.82 -2.69
CA GLU A 311 12.65 0.45 -4.06
C GLU A 311 12.63 1.71 -4.91
N ASP A 312 13.78 2.37 -5.04
CA ASP A 312 13.90 3.68 -5.68
C ASP A 312 13.94 3.65 -7.21
N VAL A 313 14.07 2.48 -7.82
CA VAL A 313 14.11 2.31 -9.28
C VAL A 313 12.87 1.57 -9.75
N SER A 314 12.10 2.16 -10.67
CA SER A 314 10.97 1.50 -11.28
C SER A 314 10.87 1.75 -12.78
N LEU A 315 10.34 0.76 -13.52
CA LEU A 315 9.92 0.85 -14.91
C LEU A 315 8.47 0.39 -15.02
N PHE A 316 7.62 1.24 -15.58
CA PHE A 316 6.18 1.04 -15.65
C PHE A 316 5.67 1.26 -17.07
N GLN A 317 4.79 0.38 -17.56
CA GLN A 317 4.06 0.58 -18.82
C GLN A 317 2.71 1.22 -18.50
N ARG A 318 2.52 2.47 -18.94
CA ARG A 318 1.40 3.30 -18.51
C ARG A 318 0.03 2.80 -18.96
N GLU A 319 -0.12 2.48 -20.23
CA GLU A 319 -1.42 2.13 -20.81
C GLU A 319 -2.02 0.85 -20.22
N ASN A 320 -1.17 -0.15 -20.02
CA ASN A 320 -1.58 -1.43 -19.46
C ASN A 320 -1.43 -1.50 -17.93
N LYS A 321 -1.00 -0.40 -17.28
CA LYS A 321 -0.76 -0.30 -15.83
C LYS A 321 0.14 -1.43 -15.29
N LYS A 322 1.22 -1.77 -16.03
CA LYS A 322 2.12 -2.88 -15.70
C LYS A 322 3.44 -2.40 -15.12
N THR A 323 3.78 -2.84 -13.93
CA THR A 323 5.11 -2.67 -13.33
C THR A 323 6.05 -3.70 -13.93
N ILE A 324 7.02 -3.24 -14.74
CA ILE A 324 7.99 -4.11 -15.43
C ILE A 324 9.18 -4.40 -14.52
N ALA A 325 9.71 -3.37 -13.85
CA ALA A 325 10.81 -3.47 -12.90
C ALA A 325 10.52 -2.62 -11.66
N LEU A 326 10.94 -3.11 -10.47
CA LEU A 326 10.85 -2.39 -9.21
C LEU A 326 11.88 -2.95 -8.25
N TYR A 327 12.91 -2.16 -7.88
CA TYR A 327 13.99 -2.62 -7.02
C TYR A 327 14.75 -1.46 -6.37
N ALA A 328 15.49 -1.77 -5.31
CA ALA A 328 16.40 -0.83 -4.68
C ALA A 328 17.70 -0.68 -5.48
N SER A 329 18.16 0.55 -5.71
CA SER A 329 19.42 0.84 -6.41
C SER A 329 20.63 0.21 -5.70
N ALA A 330 21.72 0.00 -6.45
CA ALA A 330 22.96 -0.54 -5.91
C ALA A 330 23.48 0.29 -4.72
N ALA A 331 23.32 1.61 -4.76
CA ALA A 331 23.72 2.51 -3.68
C ALA A 331 22.91 2.28 -2.39
N LYS A 332 21.60 2.06 -2.51
CA LYS A 332 20.73 1.72 -1.35
C LYS A 332 21.05 0.35 -0.78
N LEU A 333 21.22 -0.65 -1.64
CA LEU A 333 21.61 -2.00 -1.21
C LEU A 333 22.98 -2.02 -0.52
N ALA A 334 23.96 -1.27 -1.02
CA ALA A 334 25.27 -1.14 -0.39
C ALA A 334 25.21 -0.48 1.00
N ALA A 335 24.30 0.49 1.18
CA ALA A 335 24.12 1.18 2.45
C ALA A 335 23.37 0.37 3.51
N ARG A 336 22.44 -0.53 3.10
CA ARG A 336 21.46 -1.16 4.01
C ARG A 336 21.43 -2.69 3.94
N GLY A 337 22.15 -3.29 3.02
CA GLY A 337 22.13 -4.74 2.76
C GLY A 337 20.90 -5.19 1.98
N ARG A 338 20.90 -6.47 1.59
CA ARG A 338 19.79 -7.06 0.81
C ARG A 338 18.56 -7.41 1.65
N PHE A 339 18.70 -7.54 2.95
CA PHE A 339 17.60 -7.84 3.90
C PHE A 339 17.07 -6.59 4.59
N TYR A 340 17.02 -5.47 3.88
CA TYR A 340 16.54 -4.20 4.41
C TYR A 340 15.07 -4.26 4.82
N SER A 341 14.75 -3.48 5.86
CA SER A 341 13.36 -3.16 6.18
C SER A 341 12.99 -1.81 5.58
N ASP A 342 11.78 -1.68 5.04
CA ASP A 342 11.24 -0.39 4.60
C ASP A 342 11.07 0.60 5.77
N ASP A 343 11.10 0.13 7.02
CA ASP A 343 11.16 0.96 8.23
C ASP A 343 12.36 1.91 8.25
N ALA A 344 13.47 1.53 7.61
CA ALA A 344 14.64 2.37 7.49
C ALA A 344 14.41 3.65 6.65
N PHE A 345 13.28 3.77 5.98
CA PHE A 345 12.88 4.92 5.14
C PHE A 345 11.80 5.77 5.79
N ARG A 346 11.49 5.55 7.07
CA ARG A 346 10.48 6.32 7.79
C ARG A 346 11.08 7.56 8.42
N ASP A 347 10.48 8.71 8.17
CA ASP A 347 10.78 9.95 8.87
C ASP A 347 10.13 10.00 10.26
N TYR A 348 9.04 9.25 10.43
CA TYR A 348 8.26 9.19 11.67
C TYR A 348 7.62 7.81 11.85
N ASP A 349 7.21 7.53 13.07
CA ASP A 349 6.56 6.33 13.53
C ASP A 349 5.17 6.68 14.06
N VAL A 350 4.12 6.02 13.59
CA VAL A 350 2.77 6.19 14.14
C VAL A 350 2.58 5.22 15.27
N GLN A 351 2.34 5.73 16.47
CA GLN A 351 2.15 4.91 17.67
C GLN A 351 0.68 4.58 17.93
N ASP A 352 -0.23 5.50 17.60
CA ASP A 352 -1.66 5.32 17.82
C ASP A 352 -2.51 6.03 16.77
N PHE A 353 -3.55 5.36 16.31
CA PHE A 353 -4.60 5.91 15.47
C PHE A 353 -5.92 6.02 16.24
N ASN A 354 -6.56 7.18 16.19
CA ASN A 354 -7.96 7.34 16.63
C ASN A 354 -8.78 7.79 15.42
N VAL A 355 -9.46 6.85 14.80
CA VAL A 355 -10.21 7.03 13.54
C VAL A 355 -11.70 7.11 13.86
N ASP A 356 -12.32 8.22 13.49
CA ASP A 356 -13.74 8.46 13.65
C ASP A 356 -14.35 8.70 12.26
N VAL A 357 -15.21 7.81 11.77
CA VAL A 357 -15.75 7.84 10.41
C VAL A 357 -17.24 7.61 10.37
N SER A 358 -17.92 8.31 9.46
CA SER A 358 -19.26 7.97 9.02
C SER A 358 -19.20 7.41 7.59
N VAL A 359 -19.87 6.28 7.37
CA VAL A 359 -19.88 5.59 6.08
C VAL A 359 -21.32 5.46 5.60
N GLN A 360 -21.60 5.94 4.39
CA GLN A 360 -22.88 5.78 3.69
C GLN A 360 -22.67 4.82 2.50
N PRO A 361 -22.86 3.51 2.67
CA PRO A 361 -22.48 2.51 1.68
C PRO A 361 -23.13 2.71 0.31
N GLU A 362 -24.44 2.95 0.27
CA GLU A 362 -25.21 3.10 -0.98
C GLU A 362 -24.74 4.30 -1.83
N ARG A 363 -24.21 5.34 -1.19
CA ARG A 363 -23.69 6.53 -1.84
C ARG A 363 -22.18 6.48 -2.04
N GLN A 364 -21.52 5.49 -1.45
CA GLN A 364 -20.05 5.36 -1.37
C GLN A 364 -19.40 6.62 -0.77
N VAL A 365 -20.05 7.24 0.19
CA VAL A 365 -19.56 8.46 0.85
C VAL A 365 -18.96 8.11 2.20
N LEU A 366 -17.75 8.59 2.42
CA LEU A 366 -17.04 8.53 3.68
C LEU A 366 -16.70 9.95 4.16
N GLN A 367 -16.97 10.21 5.44
CA GLN A 367 -16.46 11.38 6.13
C GLN A 367 -15.69 10.93 7.36
N GLY A 368 -14.53 11.51 7.60
CA GLY A 368 -13.65 11.07 8.66
C GLY A 368 -12.88 12.18 9.35
N ARG A 369 -12.53 11.89 10.60
CA ARG A 369 -11.58 12.65 11.39
C ARG A 369 -10.64 11.65 12.06
N THR A 370 -9.37 11.75 11.75
CA THR A 370 -8.35 10.86 12.32
C THR A 370 -7.34 11.66 13.11
N ARG A 371 -7.09 11.23 14.35
CA ARG A 371 -5.97 11.68 15.17
C ARG A 371 -4.86 10.66 15.07
N LEU A 372 -3.65 11.12 14.73
CA LEU A 372 -2.42 10.33 14.65
C LEU A 372 -1.45 10.80 15.73
N ALA A 373 -1.00 9.90 16.59
CA ALA A 373 0.12 10.16 17.50
C ALA A 373 1.41 9.67 16.82
N LEU A 374 2.33 10.57 16.53
CA LEU A 374 3.56 10.35 15.79
C LEU A 374 4.78 10.54 16.66
N ARG A 375 5.83 9.76 16.41
CA ARG A 375 7.18 9.99 16.93
C ARG A 375 8.17 10.18 15.80
N VAL A 376 8.92 11.26 15.81
CA VAL A 376 9.89 11.60 14.76
C VAL A 376 11.08 10.65 14.84
N ARG A 377 11.46 10.06 13.70
CA ARG A 377 12.59 9.12 13.55
C ARG A 377 13.77 9.71 12.81
N SER A 378 13.52 10.56 11.83
CA SER A 378 14.59 11.28 11.13
C SER A 378 15.26 12.30 12.07
N THR A 379 16.52 12.67 11.77
CA THR A 379 17.29 13.65 12.56
C THR A 379 16.55 14.97 12.70
N SER A 380 15.79 15.36 11.66
CA SER A 380 15.00 16.60 11.62
C SER A 380 13.89 16.44 10.58
N MET A 381 12.66 16.75 10.93
CA MET A 381 11.49 16.63 10.07
C MET A 381 10.81 17.98 9.89
N SER A 382 10.71 18.48 8.66
CA SER A 382 10.04 19.75 8.31
C SER A 382 8.68 19.53 7.63
N SER A 383 8.37 18.31 7.24
CA SER A 383 7.10 17.95 6.62
C SER A 383 6.71 16.51 6.97
N VAL A 384 5.41 16.25 6.99
CA VAL A 384 4.85 14.90 7.16
C VAL A 384 4.17 14.50 5.87
N THR A 385 4.55 13.35 5.32
CA THR A 385 3.89 12.76 4.14
C THR A 385 2.89 11.72 4.60
N LEU A 386 1.63 11.87 4.21
CA LEU A 386 0.54 10.93 4.50
C LEU A 386 0.00 10.31 3.21
N ARG A 387 -0.48 9.09 3.28
CA ARG A 387 -1.27 8.45 2.23
C ARG A 387 -2.75 8.58 2.55
N LEU A 388 -3.52 9.08 1.60
CA LEU A 388 -4.98 9.19 1.68
C LEU A 388 -5.53 9.20 0.25
N ALA A 389 -6.55 8.42 -0.04
CA ALA A 389 -7.13 8.31 -1.37
C ALA A 389 -7.40 9.68 -2.02
N ASP A 390 -7.06 9.84 -3.30
CA ASP A 390 -7.27 11.11 -4.04
C ASP A 390 -8.75 11.52 -4.08
N ALA A 391 -9.65 10.56 -3.99
CA ALA A 391 -11.11 10.78 -3.92
C ALA A 391 -11.58 11.40 -2.59
N LEU A 392 -10.73 11.38 -1.54
CA LEU A 392 -11.01 11.95 -0.23
C LEU A 392 -10.35 13.32 -0.12
N GLN A 393 -11.16 14.39 -0.09
CA GLN A 393 -10.67 15.75 0.09
C GLN A 393 -10.28 16.01 1.55
N VAL A 394 -9.07 16.50 1.77
CA VAL A 394 -8.65 16.99 3.08
C VAL A 394 -9.25 18.36 3.32
N GLN A 395 -9.99 18.49 4.40
CA GLN A 395 -10.65 19.74 4.81
C GLN A 395 -9.75 20.56 5.73
N SER A 396 -9.09 19.89 6.70
CA SER A 396 -8.15 20.54 7.61
C SER A 396 -7.11 19.54 8.12
N VAL A 397 -5.93 20.08 8.44
CA VAL A 397 -4.89 19.40 9.22
C VAL A 397 -4.50 20.31 10.38
N VAL A 398 -4.61 19.81 11.59
CA VAL A 398 -4.29 20.54 12.82
C VAL A 398 -3.30 19.75 13.65
N SER A 399 -2.20 20.38 14.08
CA SER A 399 -1.34 19.83 15.11
C SER A 399 -1.79 20.29 16.49
N VAL A 400 -1.70 19.40 17.47
CA VAL A 400 -1.94 19.80 18.87
C VAL A 400 -0.87 20.76 19.34
N GLU A 401 0.38 20.60 18.85
CA GLU A 401 1.56 21.36 19.27
C GLU A 401 1.72 22.69 18.51
N TYR A 402 1.23 22.75 17.26
CA TYR A 402 1.47 23.90 16.36
C TYR A 402 0.20 24.57 15.83
N GLY A 403 -0.99 24.03 16.11
CA GLY A 403 -2.24 24.54 15.55
C GLY A 403 -2.46 24.14 14.09
N PRO A 404 -3.16 24.96 13.30
CA PRO A 404 -3.46 24.69 11.90
C PRO A 404 -2.20 24.57 11.05
N LEU A 405 -2.16 23.56 10.17
CA LEU A 405 -1.01 23.29 9.32
C LEU A 405 -1.39 23.39 7.84
N LEU A 406 -0.48 23.93 7.05
CA LEU A 406 -0.57 23.87 5.61
C LEU A 406 -0.46 22.43 5.12
N HIS A 407 -1.37 22.04 4.22
CA HIS A 407 -1.32 20.75 3.56
C HIS A 407 -1.57 20.91 2.06
N LEU A 408 -0.86 20.11 1.28
CA LEU A 408 -0.95 20.05 -0.17
C LEU A 408 -1.20 18.62 -0.62
N ARG A 409 -2.01 18.47 -1.67
CA ARG A 409 -2.20 17.18 -2.31
C ARG A 409 -1.38 17.08 -3.59
N VAL A 410 -0.57 16.04 -3.73
CA VAL A 410 0.09 15.70 -4.99
C VAL A 410 -0.87 14.86 -5.82
N ARG A 411 -1.24 15.37 -7.00
CA ARG A 411 -2.27 14.73 -7.86
C ARG A 411 -1.85 13.35 -8.36
N GLY A 412 -2.77 12.40 -8.30
CA GLY A 412 -2.60 11.04 -8.86
C GLY A 412 -1.61 10.17 -8.08
N GLN A 413 -1.31 10.49 -6.82
CA GLN A 413 -0.36 9.75 -6.00
C GLN A 413 -0.93 9.34 -4.63
N ASP A 414 -2.20 9.61 -4.34
CA ASP A 414 -2.80 9.38 -3.00
C ASP A 414 -1.94 9.97 -1.86
N THR A 415 -1.27 11.10 -2.12
CA THR A 415 -0.28 11.69 -1.21
C THR A 415 -0.71 13.07 -0.74
N VAL A 416 -0.66 13.27 0.57
CA VAL A 416 -0.86 14.55 1.25
C VAL A 416 0.45 14.96 1.92
N LEU A 417 0.97 16.13 1.57
CA LEU A 417 2.15 16.73 2.19
C LEU A 417 1.69 17.74 3.24
N VAL A 418 2.10 17.57 4.48
CA VAL A 418 1.80 18.48 5.59
C VAL A 418 3.06 19.22 5.98
N SER A 419 3.08 20.54 5.85
CA SER A 419 4.22 21.38 6.19
C SER A 419 4.21 21.73 7.68
N LEU A 420 5.36 21.59 8.34
CA LEU A 420 5.54 21.96 9.75
C LEU A 420 6.11 23.40 9.83
N PRO A 421 5.73 24.19 10.86
CA PRO A 421 6.21 25.57 11.01
C PRO A 421 7.71 25.69 11.25
N ARG A 422 8.31 24.63 11.75
CA ARG A 422 9.74 24.49 12.01
C ARG A 422 10.15 23.03 11.92
N ALA A 423 11.44 22.81 11.72
CA ALA A 423 11.99 21.47 11.79
C ALA A 423 11.83 20.89 13.19
N VAL A 424 11.23 19.71 13.27
CA VAL A 424 11.00 18.95 14.50
C VAL A 424 12.14 17.95 14.66
N PRO A 425 12.85 17.97 15.80
CA PRO A 425 14.01 17.10 16.01
C PRO A 425 13.58 15.64 16.23
N GLN A 426 14.53 14.73 16.05
CA GLN A 426 14.39 13.30 16.35
C GLN A 426 13.86 13.06 17.77
N ASP A 427 13.11 11.98 17.94
CA ASP A 427 12.50 11.52 19.20
C ASP A 427 11.45 12.48 19.79
N SER A 428 11.01 13.50 19.05
CA SER A 428 9.89 14.35 19.44
C SER A 428 8.55 13.68 19.13
N ASP A 429 7.59 13.90 20.00
CA ASP A 429 6.20 13.50 19.79
C ASP A 429 5.44 14.62 19.04
N LEU A 430 4.59 14.23 18.12
CA LEU A 430 3.75 15.13 17.32
C LEU A 430 2.36 14.51 17.19
N THR A 431 1.32 15.31 17.39
CA THR A 431 -0.05 14.87 17.19
C THR A 431 -0.71 15.62 16.03
N LEU A 432 -1.17 14.88 15.03
CA LEU A 432 -1.95 15.42 13.92
C LEU A 432 -3.41 15.01 14.00
N ILE A 433 -4.30 15.93 13.65
CA ILE A 433 -5.73 15.70 13.47
C ILE A 433 -6.08 16.08 12.04
N VAL A 434 -6.50 15.09 11.26
CA VAL A 434 -6.85 15.26 9.84
C VAL A 434 -8.36 15.08 9.68
N THR A 435 -9.04 16.06 9.09
CA THR A 435 -10.46 16.00 8.73
C THR A 435 -10.58 15.86 7.22
N TYR A 436 -11.36 14.90 6.76
CA TYR A 436 -11.45 14.56 5.35
C TYR A 436 -12.78 13.93 4.98
N GLY A 437 -13.10 13.91 3.68
CA GLY A 437 -14.31 13.24 3.20
C GLY A 437 -14.44 13.25 1.69
N GLY A 438 -15.25 12.34 1.16
CA GLY A 438 -15.46 12.21 -0.27
C GLY A 438 -16.16 10.91 -0.65
N ARG A 439 -16.16 10.60 -1.95
CA ARG A 439 -16.65 9.31 -2.46
C ARG A 439 -15.51 8.32 -2.54
N LEU A 440 -15.67 7.19 -1.86
CA LEU A 440 -14.69 6.11 -1.84
C LEU A 440 -15.40 4.80 -2.16
N SER A 441 -14.93 4.11 -3.19
CA SER A 441 -15.42 2.78 -3.55
C SER A 441 -14.92 1.74 -2.56
N SER A 442 -15.65 0.63 -2.44
CA SER A 442 -15.15 -0.58 -1.79
C SER A 442 -13.84 -1.03 -2.44
N GLN A 443 -12.98 -1.66 -1.67
CA GLN A 443 -11.81 -2.32 -2.22
C GLN A 443 -12.24 -3.33 -3.29
N ASP A 444 -11.55 -3.31 -4.44
CA ASP A 444 -11.68 -4.37 -5.43
C ASP A 444 -11.27 -5.71 -4.81
N LEU A 445 -11.75 -6.81 -5.39
CA LEU A 445 -11.42 -8.16 -4.96
C LEU A 445 -9.91 -8.29 -4.75
N ASP A 446 -9.52 -8.85 -3.61
CA ASP A 446 -8.12 -9.01 -3.28
C ASP A 446 -7.43 -9.97 -4.28
N ILE A 447 -6.10 -9.85 -4.40
CA ILE A 447 -5.25 -10.77 -5.18
C ILE A 447 -5.45 -12.21 -4.68
N ASP A 448 -5.82 -12.39 -3.42
CA ASP A 448 -6.09 -13.65 -2.76
C ASP A 448 -7.43 -14.28 -3.19
N THR A 449 -8.33 -13.49 -3.79
CA THR A 449 -9.55 -14.01 -4.41
C THR A 449 -9.21 -14.70 -5.72
N ILE A 450 -9.73 -15.92 -5.93
CA ILE A 450 -9.54 -16.65 -7.19
C ILE A 450 -10.10 -15.81 -8.33
N ALA A 451 -9.22 -15.25 -9.15
CA ALA A 451 -9.64 -14.58 -10.37
C ALA A 451 -9.88 -15.62 -11.47
N VAL A 452 -11.03 -15.55 -12.12
CA VAL A 452 -11.30 -16.36 -13.31
C VAL A 452 -10.34 -15.92 -14.41
N ALA A 453 -9.56 -16.85 -14.96
CA ALA A 453 -8.77 -16.62 -16.16
C ALA A 453 -9.74 -16.50 -17.37
N GLY A 454 -10.09 -15.28 -17.72
CA GLY A 454 -10.93 -14.94 -18.85
C GLY A 454 -10.91 -13.43 -19.05
N GLU A 455 -11.07 -12.96 -20.27
CA GLU A 455 -11.09 -11.53 -20.60
C GLU A 455 -12.09 -10.78 -19.70
N PRO A 456 -11.76 -9.54 -19.26
CA PRO A 456 -12.72 -8.66 -18.60
C PRO A 456 -13.88 -8.41 -19.57
N GLY A 457 -15.04 -9.01 -19.34
CA GLY A 457 -16.22 -8.83 -20.16
C GLY A 457 -16.98 -10.07 -20.58
N GLN A 458 -16.55 -11.29 -20.25
CA GLN A 458 -17.46 -12.43 -20.27
C GLN A 458 -18.21 -12.47 -18.95
N ASP A 459 -19.44 -11.92 -19.01
CA ASP A 459 -20.41 -11.95 -17.93
C ASP A 459 -20.52 -13.36 -17.32
N SER A 460 -19.94 -13.55 -16.14
CA SER A 460 -20.40 -14.62 -15.25
C SER A 460 -21.79 -14.20 -14.79
N GLN A 461 -22.84 -14.61 -15.49
CA GLN A 461 -24.20 -14.33 -15.04
C GLN A 461 -24.42 -15.07 -13.72
N THR A 462 -24.35 -14.32 -12.64
CA THR A 462 -24.86 -14.80 -11.36
C THR A 462 -26.35 -15.05 -11.46
N LEU A 463 -26.81 -16.20 -11.00
CA LEU A 463 -28.25 -16.55 -10.99
C LEU A 463 -29.05 -15.62 -10.05
N PHE A 464 -28.37 -14.98 -9.10
CA PHE A 464 -28.95 -14.06 -8.12
C PHE A 464 -28.02 -12.86 -7.90
N PRO A 465 -28.55 -11.64 -7.65
CA PRO A 465 -27.73 -10.51 -7.27
C PRO A 465 -27.05 -10.77 -5.92
N VAL A 466 -25.77 -10.47 -5.86
CA VAL A 466 -24.94 -10.55 -4.65
C VAL A 466 -25.38 -9.46 -3.68
N GLU A 467 -25.53 -9.78 -2.38
CA GLU A 467 -25.75 -8.76 -1.35
C GLU A 467 -24.51 -7.88 -1.21
N PRO A 468 -24.62 -6.55 -1.34
CA PRO A 468 -23.46 -5.67 -1.30
C PRO A 468 -22.75 -5.69 0.05
N HIS A 469 -21.41 -5.66 -0.01
CA HIS A 469 -20.56 -5.35 1.12
C HIS A 469 -19.49 -4.32 0.72
N TYR A 470 -19.04 -3.55 1.69
CA TYR A 470 -18.07 -2.46 1.47
C TYR A 470 -16.87 -2.71 2.35
N LEU A 471 -15.82 -3.24 1.76
CA LEU A 471 -14.53 -3.48 2.40
C LEU A 471 -13.62 -2.27 2.18
N LEU A 472 -13.13 -1.68 3.24
CA LEU A 472 -12.12 -0.64 3.25
C LEU A 472 -10.89 -1.17 4.02
N SER A 473 -9.77 -1.27 3.34
CA SER A 473 -8.53 -1.80 3.90
C SER A 473 -7.35 -0.89 3.52
N ASN A 474 -6.14 -1.32 3.77
CA ASN A 474 -4.92 -0.57 3.51
C ASN A 474 -4.78 -0.05 2.06
N ARG A 475 -5.28 -0.79 1.08
CA ARG A 475 -5.19 -0.42 -0.35
C ARG A 475 -6.17 0.68 -0.77
N THR A 476 -7.21 0.92 0.02
CA THR A 476 -8.17 2.00 -0.27
C THR A 476 -7.75 3.35 0.26
N TYR A 477 -6.70 3.42 1.07
CA TYR A 477 -6.23 4.66 1.73
C TYR A 477 -7.40 5.46 2.34
N TRP A 478 -8.31 4.74 3.04
CA TRP A 478 -9.56 5.30 3.55
C TRP A 478 -9.39 6.18 4.81
N TYR A 479 -8.22 6.13 5.43
CA TYR A 479 -7.79 6.97 6.53
C TYR A 479 -6.36 7.47 6.26
N PRO A 480 -5.90 8.57 6.86
CA PRO A 480 -4.52 9.02 6.71
C PRO A 480 -3.54 7.98 7.25
N GLN A 481 -2.71 7.44 6.39
CA GLN A 481 -1.74 6.38 6.67
C GLN A 481 -0.32 6.88 6.47
N ASN A 482 0.66 6.24 7.10
CA ASN A 482 2.06 6.42 6.74
C ASN A 482 2.36 5.83 5.34
N PRO A 483 3.36 6.37 4.64
CA PRO A 483 3.81 5.81 3.36
C PRO A 483 4.30 4.37 3.47
N VAL A 484 4.89 4.01 4.61
CA VAL A 484 5.39 2.68 4.94
C VAL A 484 4.55 2.11 6.07
N TRP A 485 4.06 0.89 5.92
CA TRP A 485 3.25 0.24 6.94
C TRP A 485 4.03 0.01 8.22
N ASP A 486 3.35 0.19 9.33
CA ASP A 486 3.93 0.08 10.64
C ASP A 486 2.91 -0.41 11.65
N PHE A 487 3.39 -1.02 12.73
CA PHE A 487 2.55 -1.50 13.81
C PHE A 487 2.16 -0.36 14.74
N ALA A 488 0.85 -0.13 14.90
CA ALA A 488 0.30 0.89 15.77
C ALA A 488 -0.95 0.40 16.50
N THR A 489 -1.22 0.91 17.67
CA THR A 489 -2.52 0.71 18.33
C THR A 489 -3.60 1.56 17.64
N ALA A 490 -4.87 1.17 17.81
CA ALA A 490 -5.95 1.92 17.20
C ALA A 490 -7.25 1.91 18.00
N THR A 491 -8.00 3.00 17.87
CA THR A 491 -9.42 3.06 18.19
C THR A 491 -10.17 3.50 16.93
N ILE A 492 -11.11 2.67 16.47
CA ILE A 492 -11.92 2.94 15.26
C ILE A 492 -13.36 3.10 15.70
N ARG A 493 -13.94 4.25 15.41
CA ARG A 493 -15.37 4.52 15.58
C ARG A 493 -16.01 4.64 14.20
N VAL A 494 -17.01 3.78 13.93
CA VAL A 494 -17.71 3.72 12.65
C VAL A 494 -19.19 3.98 12.86
N THR A 495 -19.73 5.01 12.19
CA THR A 495 -21.17 5.30 12.17
C THR A 495 -21.72 4.93 10.79
N VAL A 496 -22.76 4.08 10.77
CA VAL A 496 -23.41 3.58 9.55
C VAL A 496 -24.92 3.77 9.63
N PRO A 497 -25.65 3.82 8.50
CA PRO A 497 -27.11 3.89 8.52
C PRO A 497 -27.75 2.68 9.19
N ASP A 498 -28.98 2.83 9.70
CA ASP A 498 -29.77 1.72 10.25
C ASP A 498 -29.87 0.55 9.27
N GLY A 499 -29.84 -0.67 9.81
CA GLY A 499 -29.85 -1.92 9.03
C GLY A 499 -28.45 -2.37 8.55
N TYR A 500 -27.43 -1.52 8.67
CA TYR A 500 -26.04 -1.89 8.42
C TYR A 500 -25.31 -2.21 9.72
N ARG A 501 -24.31 -3.06 9.62
CA ARG A 501 -23.33 -3.33 10.69
C ARG A 501 -21.94 -3.09 10.16
N ALA A 502 -21.04 -2.74 11.07
CA ALA A 502 -19.62 -2.65 10.81
C ALA A 502 -18.87 -3.73 11.59
N VAL A 503 -17.86 -4.32 10.98
CA VAL A 503 -16.80 -5.11 11.62
C VAL A 503 -15.47 -4.45 11.25
N ALA A 504 -14.61 -4.19 12.22
CA ALA A 504 -13.33 -3.52 11.99
C ALA A 504 -12.22 -4.14 12.84
N SER A 505 -10.97 -3.76 12.52
CA SER A 505 -9.78 -4.17 13.27
C SER A 505 -9.87 -3.72 14.73
N GLY A 506 -9.76 -4.67 15.65
CA GLY A 506 -9.87 -4.46 17.08
C GLY A 506 -11.04 -5.20 17.74
N GLU A 507 -11.06 -5.18 19.04
CA GLU A 507 -12.13 -5.72 19.88
C GLU A 507 -13.33 -4.77 19.89
N GLN A 508 -14.52 -5.26 19.61
CA GLN A 508 -15.73 -4.45 19.65
C GLN A 508 -16.09 -4.04 21.09
N VAL A 509 -16.13 -2.74 21.32
CA VAL A 509 -16.54 -2.17 22.62
C VAL A 509 -18.05 -2.38 22.82
N PRO A 510 -18.49 -2.84 24.01
CA PRO A 510 -19.91 -3.03 24.28
C PRO A 510 -20.73 -1.74 24.07
N PRO A 511 -21.96 -1.84 23.54
CA PRO A 511 -22.81 -0.66 23.27
C PRO A 511 -23.00 0.28 24.46
N SER A 512 -23.01 -0.23 25.69
CA SER A 512 -23.13 0.56 26.93
C SER A 512 -21.93 1.49 27.21
N GLN A 513 -20.80 1.25 26.54
CA GLN A 513 -19.55 2.03 26.68
C GLN A 513 -19.28 2.90 25.45
N VAL A 514 -20.13 2.86 24.44
CA VAL A 514 -19.96 3.66 23.22
C VAL A 514 -20.32 5.11 23.51
N ILE A 515 -19.33 6.00 23.36
CA ILE A 515 -19.54 7.45 23.41
C ILE A 515 -20.14 7.88 22.06
N ALA A 516 -21.11 8.79 22.11
CA ALA A 516 -21.75 9.34 20.90
C ALA A 516 -20.72 9.83 19.86
N PRO A 517 -21.02 9.71 18.56
CA PRO A 517 -20.15 10.22 17.52
C PRO A 517 -19.97 11.74 17.67
N ARG A 518 -18.85 12.27 17.17
CA ARG A 518 -18.57 13.70 17.19
C ARG A 518 -19.52 14.47 16.28
N GLU A 519 -19.72 15.72 16.60
CA GLU A 519 -20.50 16.65 15.76
C GLU A 519 -19.96 16.63 14.31
N GLY A 520 -20.86 16.57 13.32
CA GLY A 520 -20.51 16.47 11.90
C GLY A 520 -20.32 15.03 11.37
N LEU A 521 -20.15 14.03 12.25
CA LEU A 521 -20.05 12.59 11.87
C LEU A 521 -21.29 11.79 12.27
N THR A 522 -22.32 12.45 12.73
CA THR A 522 -23.62 11.85 13.08
C THR A 522 -24.45 11.61 11.81
N LEU A 523 -25.10 10.45 11.72
CA LEU A 523 -26.11 10.16 10.71
C LEU A 523 -27.50 10.18 11.37
N GLN A 524 -28.51 10.75 10.71
CA GLN A 524 -29.91 10.58 11.14
C GLN A 524 -30.24 9.08 11.05
N ASN A 525 -30.73 8.49 12.14
CA ASN A 525 -31.02 7.06 12.25
C ASN A 525 -29.79 6.18 11.94
N GLY A 526 -28.65 6.45 12.56
CA GLY A 526 -27.41 5.69 12.38
C GLY A 526 -27.01 4.92 13.64
N ALA A 527 -26.36 3.77 13.43
CA ALA A 527 -25.74 2.97 14.48
C ALA A 527 -24.23 3.23 14.52
N THR A 528 -23.66 3.35 15.73
CA THR A 528 -22.23 3.57 15.93
C THR A 528 -21.59 2.33 16.57
N PHE A 529 -20.50 1.88 15.99
CA PHE A 529 -19.68 0.78 16.46
C PHE A 529 -18.30 1.29 16.81
N VAL A 530 -17.73 0.81 17.91
CA VAL A 530 -16.38 1.18 18.34
C VAL A 530 -15.55 -0.08 18.50
N PHE A 531 -14.34 -0.05 17.93
CA PHE A 531 -13.36 -1.13 17.99
C PHE A 531 -12.05 -0.58 18.57
N ARG A 532 -11.42 -1.34 19.45
CA ARG A 532 -10.16 -0.96 20.08
C ARG A 532 -9.15 -2.09 19.98
N SER A 533 -7.95 -1.80 19.50
CA SER A 533 -6.85 -2.75 19.51
C SER A 533 -5.91 -2.44 20.67
N ALA A 534 -5.69 -3.43 21.53
CA ALA A 534 -4.65 -3.38 22.55
C ALA A 534 -3.30 -3.82 21.98
N GLN A 535 -3.32 -4.81 21.07
CA GLN A 535 -2.15 -5.23 20.31
C GLN A 535 -1.94 -4.32 19.11
N PRO A 536 -0.70 -3.98 18.75
CA PRO A 536 -0.42 -3.20 17.57
C PRO A 536 -0.91 -3.88 16.30
N LEU A 537 -1.48 -3.10 15.40
CA LEU A 537 -2.00 -3.53 14.09
C LEU A 537 -1.10 -3.01 12.99
N ARG A 538 -0.85 -3.84 12.01
CA ARG A 538 -0.07 -3.48 10.83
C ARG A 538 -0.78 -2.47 9.94
N TYR A 539 -2.10 -2.57 9.83
CA TYR A 539 -2.99 -1.64 9.14
C TYR A 539 -4.41 -1.80 9.68
N LEU A 540 -5.25 -0.81 9.40
CA LEU A 540 -6.65 -0.79 9.81
C LEU A 540 -7.55 -1.15 8.64
N ALA A 541 -8.57 -1.96 8.91
CA ALA A 541 -9.59 -2.31 7.94
C ALA A 541 -10.97 -2.30 8.59
N LEU A 542 -11.99 -2.15 7.76
CA LEU A 542 -13.39 -2.30 8.14
C LEU A 542 -14.22 -2.87 6.99
N VAL A 543 -15.23 -3.64 7.32
CA VAL A 543 -16.27 -4.08 6.39
C VAL A 543 -17.64 -3.63 6.89
N VAL A 544 -18.43 -3.08 5.97
CA VAL A 544 -19.81 -2.63 6.24
C VAL A 544 -20.76 -3.38 5.31
N SER A 545 -21.78 -4.01 5.89
CA SER A 545 -22.83 -4.69 5.13
C SER A 545 -24.08 -4.87 5.97
N ARG A 546 -25.16 -5.35 5.36
CA ARG A 546 -26.35 -5.82 6.06
C ARG A 546 -26.06 -7.22 6.62
N MET A 547 -25.53 -7.26 7.83
CA MET A 547 -25.12 -8.47 8.52
C MET A 547 -25.82 -8.58 9.88
N SER A 548 -25.81 -9.77 10.45
CA SER A 548 -26.19 -10.00 11.85
C SER A 548 -25.22 -10.96 12.50
N ARG A 549 -24.99 -10.79 13.80
CA ARG A 549 -24.22 -11.73 14.60
C ARG A 549 -25.01 -13.02 14.76
N VAL A 550 -24.48 -14.13 14.24
CA VAL A 550 -25.14 -15.44 14.25
C VAL A 550 -24.53 -16.41 15.26
N SER A 551 -23.33 -16.13 15.71
CA SER A 551 -22.63 -16.89 16.77
C SER A 551 -21.63 -15.98 17.48
N GLU A 552 -21.48 -16.21 18.79
CA GLU A 552 -20.41 -15.63 19.62
C GLU A 552 -20.11 -16.58 20.76
N LYS A 553 -18.84 -16.93 20.95
CA LYS A 553 -18.39 -17.83 21.98
C LYS A 553 -16.97 -17.52 22.43
N THR A 554 -16.76 -17.48 23.73
CA THR A 554 -15.43 -17.36 24.30
C THR A 554 -14.88 -18.74 24.61
N MET A 555 -13.68 -19.04 24.18
CA MET A 555 -12.96 -20.28 24.43
C MET A 555 -11.62 -20.01 25.14
N THR A 556 -11.20 -20.96 25.98
CA THR A 556 -9.87 -20.95 26.59
C THR A 556 -8.85 -21.51 25.60
N ILE A 557 -7.72 -20.84 25.48
CA ILE A 557 -6.55 -21.27 24.72
C ILE A 557 -5.46 -21.68 25.70
N GLU A 558 -4.99 -22.92 25.57
CA GLU A 558 -3.80 -23.36 26.31
C GLU A 558 -2.56 -22.77 25.62
N SER A 559 -1.95 -21.77 26.23
CA SER A 559 -0.70 -21.22 25.74
C SER A 559 0.47 -22.04 26.26
N SER A 560 1.37 -22.46 25.38
CA SER A 560 2.65 -23.07 25.76
C SER A 560 3.74 -22.03 26.01
N ARG A 561 3.44 -20.75 25.74
CA ARG A 561 4.38 -19.65 25.90
C ARG A 561 4.34 -19.10 27.33
N PRO A 562 5.49 -19.03 28.03
CA PRO A 562 5.56 -18.36 29.33
C PRO A 562 5.19 -16.87 29.22
N GLY A 563 4.23 -16.43 30.02
CA GLY A 563 3.80 -15.02 30.03
C GLY A 563 2.93 -14.61 28.85
N ALA A 564 2.23 -15.54 28.21
CA ALA A 564 1.21 -15.19 27.22
C ALA A 564 0.08 -14.39 27.86
N ASP A 565 -0.27 -13.26 27.26
CA ASP A 565 -1.28 -12.34 27.78
C ASP A 565 -2.73 -12.78 27.44
N ILE A 566 -2.88 -13.67 26.44
CA ILE A 566 -4.19 -14.09 25.91
C ILE A 566 -4.43 -15.58 26.25
N ASP A 567 -5.24 -15.79 27.28
CA ASP A 567 -5.72 -17.12 27.68
C ASP A 567 -7.15 -17.42 27.20
N LYS A 568 -7.85 -16.43 26.69
CA LYS A 568 -9.23 -16.51 26.19
C LYS A 568 -9.38 -15.79 24.86
N VAL A 569 -10.04 -16.44 23.93
CA VAL A 569 -10.38 -15.85 22.62
C VAL A 569 -11.88 -15.91 22.42
N THR A 570 -12.47 -14.76 22.08
CA THR A 570 -13.86 -14.67 21.70
C THR A 570 -13.97 -14.81 20.18
N VAL A 571 -14.60 -15.89 19.72
CA VAL A 571 -14.91 -16.14 18.31
C VAL A 571 -16.33 -15.67 18.02
N ALA A 572 -16.49 -14.80 17.02
CA ALA A 572 -17.78 -14.32 16.56
C ALA A 572 -17.96 -14.55 15.06
N VAL A 573 -19.19 -14.76 14.62
CA VAL A 573 -19.55 -14.83 13.20
C VAL A 573 -20.67 -13.85 12.91
N GLU A 574 -20.38 -12.91 12.01
CA GLU A 574 -21.34 -12.00 11.40
C GLU A 574 -21.65 -12.52 9.99
N ALA A 575 -22.91 -12.58 9.61
CA ALA A 575 -23.30 -13.14 8.31
C ALA A 575 -24.39 -12.30 7.64
N GLN A 576 -24.30 -12.17 6.33
CA GLN A 576 -25.36 -11.60 5.51
C GLN A 576 -26.65 -12.43 5.60
N PRO A 577 -27.82 -11.87 5.29
CA PRO A 577 -29.11 -12.51 5.57
C PRO A 577 -29.26 -13.93 5.03
N ARG A 578 -28.82 -14.19 3.81
CA ARG A 578 -28.90 -15.52 3.19
C ARG A 578 -27.89 -16.52 3.74
N LEU A 579 -26.80 -16.03 4.36
CA LEU A 579 -25.67 -16.83 4.85
C LEU A 579 -25.74 -17.15 6.35
N GLN A 580 -26.77 -16.72 7.08
CA GLN A 580 -26.88 -16.94 8.52
C GLN A 580 -26.82 -18.43 8.93
N GLY A 581 -27.47 -19.30 8.16
CA GLY A 581 -27.40 -20.77 8.39
C GLY A 581 -25.97 -21.30 8.22
N ARG A 582 -25.30 -20.88 7.17
CA ARG A 582 -23.91 -21.23 6.88
C ARG A 582 -22.97 -20.69 7.96
N GLY A 583 -23.16 -19.44 8.43
CA GLY A 583 -22.36 -18.84 9.50
C GLY A 583 -22.44 -19.64 10.81
N ARG A 584 -23.62 -20.12 11.21
CA ARG A 584 -23.77 -20.99 12.39
C ARG A 584 -23.04 -22.34 12.24
N GLN A 585 -22.98 -22.89 11.03
CA GLN A 585 -22.26 -24.13 10.75
C GLN A 585 -20.74 -23.94 10.76
N LEU A 586 -20.25 -22.76 10.36
CA LEU A 586 -18.82 -22.44 10.35
C LEU A 586 -18.24 -22.17 11.76
N ALA A 587 -19.01 -21.61 12.67
CA ALA A 587 -18.52 -21.18 13.98
C ALA A 587 -17.71 -22.24 14.75
N PRO A 588 -18.15 -23.53 14.85
CA PRO A 588 -17.34 -24.56 15.51
C PRO A 588 -16.03 -24.86 14.79
N GLN A 589 -15.98 -24.71 13.46
CA GLN A 589 -14.76 -24.93 12.67
C GLN A 589 -13.74 -23.81 12.93
N VAL A 590 -14.22 -22.54 13.01
CA VAL A 590 -13.35 -21.41 13.40
C VAL A 590 -12.70 -21.66 14.76
N GLU A 591 -13.50 -22.09 15.76
CA GLU A 591 -12.98 -22.42 17.10
C GLU A 591 -11.91 -23.53 17.05
N GLU A 592 -12.16 -24.58 16.27
CA GLU A 592 -11.23 -25.71 16.15
C GLU A 592 -9.90 -25.27 15.48
N ILE A 593 -9.97 -24.51 14.38
CA ILE A 593 -8.79 -24.03 13.65
C ILE A 593 -7.98 -23.10 14.54
N MET A 594 -8.61 -22.13 15.21
CA MET A 594 -7.95 -21.20 16.11
C MET A 594 -7.20 -21.93 17.24
N ARG A 595 -7.83 -22.91 17.85
CA ARG A 595 -7.22 -23.76 18.88
C ARG A 595 -6.02 -24.56 18.34
N PHE A 596 -6.17 -25.14 17.16
CA PHE A 596 -5.12 -25.92 16.53
C PHE A 596 -3.88 -25.06 16.21
N TYR A 597 -4.06 -23.90 15.60
CA TYR A 597 -2.95 -22.99 15.28
C TYR A 597 -2.29 -22.44 16.53
N SER A 598 -3.08 -22.06 17.55
CA SER A 598 -2.53 -21.63 18.84
C SER A 598 -1.65 -22.70 19.49
N THR A 599 -2.01 -23.99 19.35
CA THR A 599 -1.19 -25.10 19.86
C THR A 599 0.13 -25.23 19.09
N LEU A 600 0.13 -25.02 17.76
CA LEU A 600 1.35 -25.09 16.94
C LEU A 600 2.33 -23.95 17.21
N VAL A 601 1.79 -22.72 17.32
CA VAL A 601 2.60 -21.50 17.46
C VAL A 601 2.90 -21.16 18.91
N GLY A 602 2.01 -21.53 19.84
CA GLY A 602 2.19 -21.34 21.28
C GLY A 602 1.21 -20.37 21.94
N GLU A 603 0.53 -19.53 21.18
CA GLU A 603 -0.50 -18.59 21.68
C GLU A 603 -1.48 -18.16 20.57
N ALA A 604 -2.57 -17.48 20.94
CA ALA A 604 -3.39 -16.71 20.01
C ALA A 604 -2.88 -15.25 19.94
N PRO A 605 -2.82 -14.65 18.73
CA PRO A 605 -2.27 -13.28 18.60
C PRO A 605 -3.21 -12.19 19.08
N PHE A 606 -4.54 -12.43 19.01
CA PHE A 606 -5.57 -11.45 19.36
C PHE A 606 -6.65 -12.05 20.25
N PRO A 607 -7.26 -11.25 21.18
CA PRO A 607 -8.28 -11.74 22.12
C PRO A 607 -9.63 -11.99 21.47
N THR A 608 -9.85 -11.52 20.24
CA THR A 608 -11.07 -11.76 19.48
C THR A 608 -10.78 -12.14 18.04
N MET A 609 -11.66 -12.97 17.46
CA MET A 609 -11.66 -13.31 16.04
C MET A 609 -13.09 -13.27 15.51
N THR A 610 -13.36 -12.34 14.58
CA THR A 610 -14.67 -12.21 13.94
C THR A 610 -14.60 -12.65 12.49
N ILE A 611 -15.47 -13.58 12.07
CA ILE A 611 -15.67 -13.89 10.66
C ILE A 611 -16.83 -13.06 10.13
N ALA A 612 -16.60 -12.23 9.13
CA ALA A 612 -17.62 -11.57 8.33
C ALA A 612 -17.88 -12.39 7.07
N LEU A 613 -18.98 -13.16 7.08
CA LEU A 613 -19.36 -14.01 5.96
C LEU A 613 -20.20 -13.23 4.97
N VAL A 614 -19.68 -13.03 3.76
CA VAL A 614 -20.27 -12.22 2.70
C VAL A 614 -20.48 -13.02 1.42
N GLU A 615 -21.51 -12.66 0.65
CA GLU A 615 -21.73 -13.20 -0.69
C GLU A 615 -20.72 -12.62 -1.66
N SER A 616 -20.24 -13.44 -2.56
CA SER A 616 -19.33 -13.03 -3.63
C SER A 616 -19.58 -13.85 -4.90
N GLU A 617 -19.04 -13.44 -6.02
CA GLU A 617 -19.03 -14.24 -7.24
C GLU A 617 -17.97 -15.34 -7.19
N LEU A 618 -16.89 -15.11 -6.46
CA LEU A 618 -15.72 -15.98 -6.36
C LEU A 618 -15.37 -16.30 -4.91
N PRO A 619 -14.85 -17.51 -4.65
CA PRO A 619 -14.31 -17.84 -3.33
C PRO A 619 -13.04 -17.05 -3.04
N GLY A 620 -12.72 -16.91 -1.75
CA GLY A 620 -11.55 -16.20 -1.27
C GLY A 620 -11.82 -15.55 0.07
N GLY A 621 -10.94 -14.66 0.47
CA GLY A 621 -11.09 -13.92 1.70
C GLY A 621 -10.19 -12.69 1.76
N HIS A 622 -10.23 -12.01 2.90
CA HIS A 622 -9.32 -10.94 3.29
C HIS A 622 -9.22 -10.93 4.81
N SER A 623 -8.03 -11.02 5.35
CA SER A 623 -7.80 -11.26 6.78
C SER A 623 -6.97 -10.16 7.44
N PRO A 624 -7.55 -9.01 7.80
CA PRO A 624 -6.90 -8.04 8.68
C PRO A 624 -6.85 -8.55 10.13
N GLY A 625 -6.07 -7.89 10.97
CA GLY A 625 -6.00 -8.25 12.40
C GLY A 625 -7.37 -8.16 13.07
N TYR A 626 -7.72 -9.15 13.91
CA TYR A 626 -8.96 -9.33 14.66
C TYR A 626 -10.15 -9.85 13.88
N PHE A 627 -10.18 -9.79 12.57
CA PHE A 627 -11.28 -10.34 11.79
C PHE A 627 -10.82 -10.86 10.42
N ALA A 628 -11.70 -11.64 9.78
CA ALA A 628 -11.56 -12.00 8.38
C ALA A 628 -12.89 -11.84 7.65
N VAL A 629 -12.84 -11.35 6.43
CA VAL A 629 -13.94 -11.43 5.47
C VAL A 629 -13.79 -12.73 4.72
N LEU A 630 -14.82 -13.57 4.73
CA LEU A 630 -14.86 -14.82 3.98
C LEU A 630 -15.93 -14.73 2.89
N ASN A 631 -15.49 -14.89 1.65
CA ASN A 631 -16.35 -14.88 0.49
C ASN A 631 -17.05 -16.23 0.32
N ASP A 632 -18.37 -16.26 0.36
CA ASP A 632 -19.17 -17.45 0.07
C ASP A 632 -19.77 -17.33 -1.34
N PRO A 633 -19.31 -18.13 -2.31
CA PRO A 633 -19.70 -17.96 -3.70
C PRO A 633 -21.20 -18.24 -3.91
N VAL A 634 -21.87 -17.27 -4.55
CA VAL A 634 -23.22 -17.49 -5.06
C VAL A 634 -23.20 -18.44 -6.26
N PRO A 635 -24.27 -19.25 -6.50
CA PRO A 635 -24.32 -20.13 -7.66
C PRO A 635 -24.11 -19.36 -8.97
N THR A 636 -23.13 -19.76 -9.75
CA THR A 636 -22.82 -19.20 -11.07
C THR A 636 -22.98 -20.26 -12.16
N ALA A 637 -23.23 -19.83 -13.39
CA ALA A 637 -23.35 -20.74 -14.55
C ALA A 637 -22.01 -21.41 -14.92
N ASN A 638 -20.87 -20.85 -14.53
CA ASN A 638 -19.54 -21.33 -14.87
C ASN A 638 -18.63 -21.44 -13.62
N ALA A 639 -18.26 -22.66 -13.25
CA ALA A 639 -17.28 -22.95 -12.20
C ALA A 639 -15.85 -23.03 -12.78
N SER A 640 -15.38 -21.96 -13.42
CA SER A 640 -14.06 -21.93 -14.13
C SER A 640 -12.83 -21.86 -13.19
N TRP A 641 -13.04 -21.64 -11.89
CA TRP A 641 -11.97 -21.53 -10.87
C TRP A 641 -11.34 -22.86 -10.45
N ARG A 642 -11.89 -24.01 -10.88
CA ARG A 642 -11.37 -25.36 -10.49
C ARG A 642 -9.94 -25.65 -10.94
N GLY A 643 -9.39 -24.88 -11.88
CA GLY A 643 -8.00 -24.98 -12.34
C GLY A 643 -7.03 -24.01 -11.68
N ASP A 644 -7.42 -23.34 -10.60
CA ASP A 644 -6.58 -22.37 -9.89
C ASP A 644 -5.65 -23.08 -8.87
N PRO A 645 -4.43 -22.57 -8.62
CA PRO A 645 -3.52 -23.08 -7.60
C PRO A 645 -4.11 -23.16 -6.19
N ALA A 646 -5.07 -22.31 -5.85
CA ALA A 646 -5.76 -22.28 -4.56
C ALA A 646 -7.05 -23.12 -4.51
N SER A 647 -7.38 -23.89 -5.56
CA SER A 647 -8.54 -24.80 -5.58
C SER A 647 -8.14 -26.20 -5.14
N PHE A 648 -8.70 -26.69 -4.02
CA PHE A 648 -8.41 -28.00 -3.46
C PHE A 648 -9.66 -28.85 -3.41
N ASP A 649 -9.72 -29.89 -4.25
CA ASP A 649 -10.84 -30.83 -4.24
C ASP A 649 -10.92 -31.59 -2.91
N GLY A 650 -12.12 -31.69 -2.33
CA GLY A 650 -12.33 -32.42 -1.08
C GLY A 650 -11.93 -31.66 0.20
N TYR A 651 -11.57 -30.38 0.10
CA TYR A 651 -11.23 -29.54 1.25
C TYR A 651 -11.98 -28.18 1.19
N PRO A 652 -13.29 -28.15 1.43
CA PRO A 652 -14.11 -26.94 1.34
C PRO A 652 -13.79 -25.89 2.42
N GLU A 653 -13.11 -26.28 3.50
CA GLU A 653 -12.67 -25.38 4.57
C GLU A 653 -11.35 -24.65 4.24
N PHE A 654 -10.78 -24.86 3.08
CA PHE A 654 -9.47 -24.34 2.72
C PHE A 654 -9.34 -22.82 2.96
N PHE A 655 -10.24 -22.01 2.38
CA PHE A 655 -10.17 -20.56 2.54
C PHE A 655 -10.33 -20.13 4.00
N LEU A 656 -11.25 -20.75 4.73
CA LEU A 656 -11.41 -20.47 6.16
C LEU A 656 -10.11 -20.73 6.93
N ALA A 657 -9.47 -21.87 6.71
CA ALA A 657 -8.23 -22.23 7.37
C ALA A 657 -7.07 -21.31 6.96
N HIS A 658 -7.00 -20.93 5.68
CA HIS A 658 -6.00 -20.00 5.14
C HIS A 658 -6.14 -18.61 5.77
N GLU A 659 -7.34 -18.01 5.72
CA GLU A 659 -7.60 -16.70 6.28
C GLU A 659 -7.36 -16.63 7.80
N LEU A 660 -7.69 -17.68 8.52
CA LEU A 660 -7.42 -17.73 9.97
C LEU A 660 -5.92 -17.80 10.28
N ALA A 661 -5.11 -18.46 9.44
CA ALA A 661 -3.67 -18.52 9.62
C ALA A 661 -3.00 -17.14 9.50
N HIS A 662 -3.56 -16.25 8.70
CA HIS A 662 -3.07 -14.89 8.55
C HIS A 662 -3.09 -14.08 9.85
N GLN A 663 -3.86 -14.46 10.86
CA GLN A 663 -3.84 -13.76 12.15
C GLN A 663 -2.45 -13.86 12.80
N TRP A 664 -1.73 -14.97 12.63
CA TRP A 664 -0.33 -15.14 13.03
C TRP A 664 0.64 -14.64 11.95
N TRP A 665 0.47 -15.14 10.71
CA TRP A 665 1.37 -14.97 9.58
C TRP A 665 0.86 -13.88 8.64
N GLY A 666 1.35 -12.67 8.80
CA GLY A 666 0.93 -11.49 8.05
C GLY A 666 0.31 -10.39 8.90
N GLN A 667 -0.39 -10.71 10.01
CA GLN A 667 -0.96 -9.72 10.91
C GLN A 667 -0.14 -9.54 12.18
N ALA A 668 0.00 -10.57 13.02
CA ALA A 668 0.85 -10.48 14.20
C ALA A 668 2.34 -10.46 13.83
N LEU A 669 2.73 -11.17 12.79
CA LEU A 669 4.06 -11.14 12.21
C LEU A 669 3.98 -10.49 10.83
N GLY A 670 4.45 -9.23 10.70
CA GLY A 670 4.51 -8.50 9.46
C GLY A 670 5.75 -8.86 8.63
N TRP A 671 5.90 -8.26 7.47
CA TRP A 671 7.08 -8.45 6.60
C TRP A 671 7.89 -7.15 6.42
N LYS A 672 9.21 -7.26 6.31
CA LYS A 672 10.16 -6.14 6.19
C LYS A 672 9.91 -5.29 4.95
N ASN A 673 9.55 -5.92 3.84
CA ASN A 673 9.22 -5.30 2.56
C ASN A 673 8.40 -6.27 1.69
N TYR A 674 7.98 -5.87 0.50
CA TYR A 674 7.10 -6.68 -0.33
C TYR A 674 7.72 -8.00 -0.82
N HIS A 675 9.02 -8.15 -0.80
CA HIS A 675 9.71 -9.38 -1.15
C HIS A 675 9.45 -10.53 -0.16
N GLU A 676 9.09 -10.17 1.06
CA GLU A 676 8.87 -11.10 2.16
C GLU A 676 7.40 -11.57 2.30
N GLN A 677 6.55 -11.29 1.31
CA GLN A 677 5.13 -11.67 1.35
C GLN A 677 4.89 -13.18 1.50
N TRP A 678 5.84 -14.01 1.07
CA TRP A 678 5.73 -15.46 1.22
C TRP A 678 5.70 -15.93 2.67
N LEU A 679 6.25 -15.13 3.62
CA LEU A 679 6.13 -15.35 5.06
C LEU A 679 4.68 -15.22 5.57
N SER A 680 3.81 -14.58 4.80
CA SER A 680 2.37 -14.55 5.04
C SER A 680 1.68 -15.65 4.25
N GLU A 681 1.74 -15.59 2.93
CA GLU A 681 0.94 -16.44 2.03
C GLU A 681 1.39 -17.89 2.01
N GLY A 682 2.70 -18.13 1.96
CA GLY A 682 3.27 -19.48 2.03
C GLY A 682 2.99 -20.17 3.38
N PHE A 683 3.09 -19.40 4.47
CA PHE A 683 2.74 -19.90 5.80
C PHE A 683 1.24 -20.18 5.94
N ALA A 684 0.37 -19.27 5.53
CA ALA A 684 -1.08 -19.47 5.58
C ALA A 684 -1.50 -20.70 4.75
N GLN A 685 -0.90 -20.85 3.57
CA GLN A 685 -1.10 -22.02 2.70
C GLN A 685 -0.65 -23.33 3.38
N TYR A 686 0.51 -23.33 4.04
CA TYR A 686 1.02 -24.50 4.72
C TYR A 686 0.23 -24.86 5.98
N PHE A 687 -0.18 -23.84 6.76
CA PHE A 687 -1.01 -24.04 7.95
C PHE A 687 -2.40 -24.57 7.59
N ALA A 688 -2.99 -24.09 6.47
CA ALA A 688 -4.21 -24.67 5.93
C ALA A 688 -4.04 -26.17 5.58
N ALA A 689 -2.88 -26.54 5.00
CA ALA A 689 -2.58 -27.96 4.73
C ALA A 689 -2.39 -28.77 6.02
N LEU A 690 -1.73 -28.23 7.05
CA LEU A 690 -1.60 -28.88 8.37
C LEU A 690 -2.96 -29.12 9.03
N TYR A 691 -3.89 -28.15 8.89
CA TYR A 691 -5.25 -28.36 9.38
C TYR A 691 -6.01 -29.39 8.54
N ALA A 692 -5.81 -29.44 7.22
CA ALA A 692 -6.36 -30.50 6.38
C ALA A 692 -5.88 -31.89 6.83
N GLN A 693 -4.60 -32.04 7.19
CA GLN A 693 -4.05 -33.28 7.74
C GLN A 693 -4.78 -33.69 9.02
N LYS A 694 -4.97 -32.74 9.95
CA LYS A 694 -5.70 -32.99 11.21
C LYS A 694 -7.15 -33.32 10.99
N ALA A 695 -7.88 -32.56 10.16
CA ALA A 695 -9.33 -32.67 10.03
C ALA A 695 -9.77 -33.72 9.00
N ARG A 696 -8.97 -34.01 7.97
CA ARG A 696 -9.30 -34.87 6.82
C ARG A 696 -8.34 -36.04 6.61
N GLY A 697 -7.22 -36.04 7.35
CA GLY A 697 -6.21 -37.11 7.34
C GLY A 697 -5.14 -36.98 6.25
N ASP A 698 -4.16 -37.88 6.29
CA ASP A 698 -2.94 -37.87 5.48
C ASP A 698 -3.19 -37.91 3.98
N ARG A 699 -4.30 -38.50 3.53
CA ARG A 699 -4.62 -38.56 2.11
C ARG A 699 -4.88 -37.18 1.53
N VAL A 700 -5.71 -36.34 2.18
CA VAL A 700 -6.01 -34.98 1.69
C VAL A 700 -4.76 -34.12 1.77
N PHE A 701 -4.00 -34.23 2.86
CA PHE A 701 -2.71 -33.55 3.00
C PHE A 701 -1.74 -33.93 1.87
N GLY A 702 -1.58 -35.21 1.57
CA GLY A 702 -0.72 -35.68 0.48
C GLY A 702 -1.18 -35.20 -0.91
N ASP A 703 -2.49 -35.13 -1.13
CA ASP A 703 -3.04 -34.59 -2.39
C ASP A 703 -2.74 -33.08 -2.52
N MET A 704 -2.78 -32.31 -1.42
CA MET A 704 -2.35 -30.90 -1.41
C MET A 704 -0.86 -30.75 -1.69
N LEU A 705 0.02 -31.56 -1.07
CA LEU A 705 1.46 -31.53 -1.34
C LEU A 705 1.78 -31.81 -2.81
N LYS A 706 1.11 -32.79 -3.42
CA LYS A 706 1.24 -33.08 -4.85
C LYS A 706 0.83 -31.90 -5.72
N GLN A 707 -0.23 -31.19 -5.33
CA GLN A 707 -0.66 -29.98 -6.02
C GLN A 707 0.36 -28.84 -5.84
N PHE A 708 0.88 -28.61 -4.63
CA PHE A 708 1.95 -27.64 -4.39
C PHE A 708 3.15 -27.92 -5.29
N ARG A 709 3.62 -29.16 -5.32
CA ARG A 709 4.72 -29.58 -6.18
C ARG A 709 4.44 -29.35 -7.66
N ARG A 710 3.26 -29.77 -8.15
CA ARG A 710 2.86 -29.60 -9.56
C ARG A 710 2.95 -28.14 -10.00
N TRP A 711 2.39 -27.22 -9.22
CA TRP A 711 2.38 -25.79 -9.52
C TRP A 711 3.79 -25.19 -9.38
N SER A 712 4.57 -25.59 -8.38
CA SER A 712 5.97 -25.17 -8.23
C SER A 712 6.81 -25.55 -9.44
N LEU A 713 6.72 -26.79 -9.92
CA LEU A 713 7.45 -27.27 -11.10
C LEU A 713 7.04 -26.52 -12.37
N SER A 714 5.74 -26.19 -12.52
CA SER A 714 5.21 -25.58 -13.74
C SER A 714 5.46 -24.07 -13.85
N GLN A 715 5.75 -23.36 -12.75
CA GLN A 715 5.78 -21.90 -12.72
C GLN A 715 7.07 -21.31 -12.10
N SER A 716 8.02 -22.13 -11.61
CA SER A 716 9.26 -21.60 -10.98
C SER A 716 10.11 -20.75 -11.92
N ASP A 717 10.04 -20.98 -13.24
CA ASP A 717 10.76 -20.22 -14.26
C ASP A 717 10.25 -18.78 -14.45
N GLN A 718 9.05 -18.47 -13.91
CA GLN A 718 8.48 -17.12 -13.98
C GLN A 718 9.13 -16.12 -13.00
N GLY A 719 9.88 -16.62 -12.03
CA GLY A 719 10.67 -15.80 -11.10
C GLY A 719 10.80 -16.46 -9.72
N PRO A 720 11.73 -15.97 -8.89
CA PRO A 720 11.92 -16.47 -7.53
C PRO A 720 10.78 -16.04 -6.60
N VAL A 721 10.60 -16.75 -5.49
CA VAL A 721 9.53 -16.49 -4.50
C VAL A 721 9.57 -15.05 -3.98
N HIS A 722 10.75 -14.50 -3.74
CA HIS A 722 10.94 -13.16 -3.21
C HIS A 722 10.49 -12.01 -4.15
N LEU A 723 10.10 -12.29 -5.40
CA LEU A 723 9.47 -11.27 -6.26
C LEU A 723 8.04 -10.91 -5.81
N GLY A 724 7.44 -11.69 -4.92
CA GLY A 724 6.16 -11.38 -4.31
C GLY A 724 5.04 -11.15 -5.34
N TYR A 725 4.19 -10.15 -5.09
CA TYR A 725 3.02 -9.82 -5.92
C TYR A 725 3.34 -9.46 -7.38
N ARG A 726 4.60 -9.22 -7.71
CA ARG A 726 5.02 -8.92 -9.09
C ARG A 726 4.99 -10.12 -10.02
N LEU A 727 5.00 -11.34 -9.46
CA LEU A 727 4.90 -12.57 -10.22
C LEU A 727 3.57 -12.65 -10.98
N GLY A 728 3.64 -12.92 -12.29
CA GLY A 728 2.47 -12.97 -13.18
C GLY A 728 1.89 -11.60 -13.60
N HIS A 729 2.31 -10.49 -12.97
CA HIS A 729 1.76 -9.16 -13.22
C HIS A 729 1.93 -8.71 -14.67
N ILE A 730 3.08 -8.98 -15.30
CA ILE A 730 3.37 -8.61 -16.69
C ILE A 730 2.39 -9.27 -17.66
N LYS A 731 2.08 -10.55 -17.47
CA LYS A 731 1.14 -11.32 -18.30
C LYS A 731 -0.31 -11.24 -17.83
N THR A 732 -0.57 -10.55 -16.72
CA THR A 732 -1.90 -10.47 -16.09
C THR A 732 -2.43 -11.88 -15.71
N ASP A 733 -1.53 -12.77 -15.26
CA ASP A 733 -1.86 -14.13 -14.80
C ASP A 733 -1.53 -14.29 -13.31
N LEU A 734 -2.51 -14.03 -12.47
CA LEU A 734 -2.37 -14.13 -11.00
C LEU A 734 -2.14 -15.58 -10.51
N ARG A 735 -2.38 -16.59 -11.36
CA ARG A 735 -2.06 -17.99 -11.01
C ARG A 735 -0.57 -18.18 -10.80
N VAL A 736 0.28 -17.42 -11.51
CA VAL A 736 1.75 -17.45 -11.30
C VAL A 736 2.11 -17.03 -9.88
N TYR A 737 1.51 -15.94 -9.40
CA TYR A 737 1.70 -15.46 -8.02
C TYR A 737 1.29 -16.54 -7.01
N ARG A 738 0.09 -17.09 -7.14
CA ARG A 738 -0.39 -18.15 -6.24
C ARG A 738 0.43 -19.44 -6.35
N ALA A 739 0.89 -19.82 -7.53
CA ALA A 739 1.73 -21.00 -7.72
C ALA A 739 3.10 -20.88 -7.05
N VAL A 740 3.70 -19.67 -7.10
CA VAL A 740 5.09 -19.49 -6.62
C VAL A 740 5.10 -18.99 -5.17
N VAL A 741 4.35 -17.95 -4.82
CA VAL A 741 4.39 -17.39 -3.46
C VAL A 741 3.65 -18.31 -2.48
N TYR A 742 2.46 -18.81 -2.84
CA TYR A 742 1.65 -19.69 -1.99
C TYR A 742 2.14 -21.13 -2.03
N ASN A 743 2.02 -21.79 -3.20
CA ASN A 743 2.24 -23.24 -3.27
C ASN A 743 3.72 -23.61 -3.14
N LYS A 744 4.63 -22.92 -3.86
CA LYS A 744 6.08 -23.17 -3.69
C LYS A 744 6.54 -22.73 -2.30
N GLY A 745 6.05 -21.60 -1.78
CA GLY A 745 6.34 -21.17 -0.41
C GLY A 745 5.92 -22.22 0.64
N ALA A 746 4.70 -22.76 0.54
CA ALA A 746 4.23 -23.84 1.41
C ALA A 746 5.03 -25.14 1.26
N ALA A 747 5.38 -25.51 0.03
CA ALA A 747 6.21 -26.70 -0.22
C ALA A 747 7.63 -26.54 0.34
N VAL A 748 8.20 -25.32 0.28
CA VAL A 748 9.50 -25.01 0.90
C VAL A 748 9.44 -25.20 2.42
N LEU A 749 8.39 -24.73 3.09
CA LEU A 749 8.17 -24.96 4.52
C LEU A 749 8.05 -26.46 4.83
N HIS A 750 7.34 -27.22 3.98
CA HIS A 750 7.25 -28.68 4.16
C HIS A 750 8.60 -29.36 3.99
N MET A 751 9.40 -28.96 3.00
CA MET A 751 10.76 -29.49 2.84
C MET A 751 11.65 -29.18 4.03
N LEU A 752 11.59 -27.96 4.59
CA LEU A 752 12.29 -27.59 5.83
C LEU A 752 11.89 -28.51 6.99
N ARG A 753 10.58 -28.69 7.21
CA ARG A 753 10.08 -29.61 8.25
C ARG A 753 10.64 -31.02 8.10
N ARG A 754 10.70 -31.52 6.87
CA ARG A 754 11.22 -32.85 6.58
C ARG A 754 12.74 -32.96 6.74
N LEU A 755 13.49 -31.89 6.48
CA LEU A 755 14.94 -31.83 6.68
C LEU A 755 15.34 -31.71 8.15
N LEU A 756 14.60 -30.92 8.91
CA LEU A 756 14.91 -30.58 10.31
C LEU A 756 14.27 -31.56 11.30
N GLY A 757 13.18 -32.20 10.91
CA GLY A 757 12.30 -32.97 11.79
C GLY A 757 11.27 -32.07 12.49
N ASP A 758 10.16 -32.67 12.95
CA ASP A 758 9.03 -31.94 13.52
C ASP A 758 9.40 -31.10 14.74
N GLU A 759 10.21 -31.66 15.65
CA GLU A 759 10.60 -31.00 16.91
C GLU A 759 11.35 -29.69 16.64
N ALA A 760 12.45 -29.75 15.88
CA ALA A 760 13.28 -28.56 15.59
C ALA A 760 12.52 -27.56 14.70
N PHE A 761 11.74 -28.04 13.72
CA PHE A 761 10.95 -27.15 12.85
C PHE A 761 9.92 -26.34 13.64
N PHE A 762 9.07 -26.99 14.43
CA PHE A 762 8.05 -26.25 15.18
C PHE A 762 8.64 -25.45 16.34
N ALA A 763 9.76 -25.87 16.96
CA ALA A 763 10.50 -25.04 17.90
C ALA A 763 11.04 -23.77 17.22
N GLY A 764 11.63 -23.90 16.04
CA GLY A 764 12.09 -22.78 15.24
C GLY A 764 10.97 -21.82 14.83
N LEU A 765 9.78 -22.33 14.46
CA LEU A 765 8.62 -21.47 14.14
C LEU A 765 8.12 -20.70 15.37
N ARG A 766 8.04 -21.34 16.52
CA ARG A 766 7.67 -20.69 17.79
C ARG A 766 8.69 -19.60 18.13
N ARG A 767 9.99 -19.90 18.03
CA ARG A 767 11.05 -18.90 18.25
C ARG A 767 10.95 -17.74 17.29
N PHE A 768 10.76 -17.98 15.99
CA PHE A 768 10.59 -16.95 14.97
C PHE A 768 9.41 -16.03 15.29
N TYR A 769 8.28 -16.61 15.70
CA TYR A 769 7.10 -15.86 16.10
C TYR A 769 7.37 -15.04 17.37
N ASP A 770 7.97 -15.61 18.40
CA ASP A 770 8.27 -14.95 19.67
C ASP A 770 9.23 -13.77 19.49
N ASP A 771 10.27 -13.94 18.66
CA ASP A 771 11.28 -12.91 18.41
C ASP A 771 10.74 -11.74 17.61
N ARG A 772 9.69 -11.96 16.78
CA ARG A 772 9.20 -10.98 15.80
C ARG A 772 7.72 -10.64 15.93
N ARG A 773 7.04 -11.10 16.94
CA ARG A 773 5.62 -10.80 17.17
C ARG A 773 5.38 -9.29 17.24
N PHE A 774 4.40 -8.81 16.49
CA PHE A 774 4.07 -7.40 16.28
C PHE A 774 5.25 -6.54 15.79
N GLN A 775 6.06 -7.15 14.94
CA GLN A 775 7.17 -6.51 14.24
C GLN A 775 7.24 -7.00 12.80
N LYS A 776 8.06 -6.32 12.01
CA LYS A 776 8.38 -6.76 10.65
C LYS A 776 9.50 -7.80 10.68
N ALA A 777 9.33 -8.86 9.90
CA ALA A 777 10.27 -9.95 9.77
C ALA A 777 10.66 -10.21 8.30
N GLY A 778 11.81 -10.79 8.10
CA GLY A 778 12.30 -11.24 6.81
C GLY A 778 12.69 -12.71 6.82
N THR A 779 12.99 -13.24 5.64
CA THR A 779 13.50 -14.59 5.45
C THR A 779 14.74 -14.87 6.31
N ASP A 780 15.63 -13.89 6.47
CA ASP A 780 16.81 -13.95 7.32
C ASP A 780 16.50 -14.14 8.82
N ASP A 781 15.35 -13.64 9.29
CA ASP A 781 14.91 -13.83 10.68
C ASP A 781 14.40 -15.28 10.88
N LEU A 782 13.64 -15.82 9.91
CA LEU A 782 13.17 -17.20 9.91
C LEU A 782 14.36 -18.17 9.87
N GLU A 783 15.32 -17.92 8.98
CA GLU A 783 16.55 -18.71 8.82
C GLU A 783 17.29 -18.81 10.17
N ARG A 784 17.61 -17.68 10.81
CA ARG A 784 18.27 -17.64 12.12
C ARG A 784 17.51 -18.42 13.19
N ALA A 785 16.19 -18.32 13.23
CA ALA A 785 15.38 -19.03 14.22
C ALA A 785 15.42 -20.54 14.02
N LEU A 786 15.33 -21.02 12.79
CA LEU A 786 15.41 -22.45 12.44
C LEU A 786 16.81 -23.00 12.65
N GLU A 787 17.85 -22.25 12.32
CA GLU A 787 19.26 -22.63 12.56
C GLU A 787 19.55 -22.77 14.06
N ALA A 788 19.05 -21.83 14.87
CA ALA A 788 19.24 -21.87 16.33
C ALA A 788 18.62 -23.11 16.99
N GLU A 789 17.47 -23.58 16.51
CA GLU A 789 16.78 -24.75 17.07
C GLU A 789 17.25 -26.08 16.46
N SER A 790 17.74 -26.07 15.22
CA SER A 790 18.17 -27.29 14.52
C SER A 790 19.69 -27.56 14.60
N GLY A 791 20.48 -26.52 14.87
CA GLY A 791 21.94 -26.57 14.79
C GLY A 791 22.49 -26.77 13.38
N ARG A 792 21.68 -26.55 12.34
CA ARG A 792 22.06 -26.73 10.92
C ARG A 792 22.14 -25.38 10.24
N THR A 793 23.09 -25.20 9.32
CA THR A 793 23.19 -24.04 8.44
C THR A 793 22.20 -24.17 7.29
N LEU A 794 21.42 -23.12 7.01
CA LEU A 794 20.34 -23.11 6.04
C LEU A 794 20.53 -22.09 4.90
N ASP A 795 21.64 -21.30 4.89
CA ASP A 795 21.92 -20.28 3.85
C ASP A 795 21.68 -20.82 2.43
N ARG A 796 22.28 -22.02 2.08
CA ARG A 796 22.12 -22.61 0.75
C ARG A 796 20.69 -22.99 0.46
N PHE A 797 19.95 -23.50 1.45
CA PHE A 797 18.55 -23.85 1.30
C PHE A 797 17.72 -22.63 0.89
N PHE A 798 17.82 -21.52 1.65
CA PHE A 798 17.06 -20.30 1.35
C PHE A 798 17.53 -19.66 0.04
N GLU A 799 18.83 -19.62 -0.23
CA GLU A 799 19.36 -19.07 -1.48
C GLU A 799 18.80 -19.79 -2.72
N ARG A 800 18.68 -21.10 -2.66
CA ARG A 800 18.16 -21.90 -3.78
C ARG A 800 16.63 -21.84 -3.90
N TRP A 801 15.91 -21.92 -2.80
CA TRP A 801 14.46 -22.10 -2.83
C TRP A 801 13.65 -20.79 -2.83
N ILE A 802 14.16 -19.74 -2.18
CA ILE A 802 13.47 -18.44 -2.07
C ILE A 802 14.00 -17.43 -3.08
N TYR A 803 15.33 -17.39 -3.27
CA TYR A 803 15.97 -16.40 -4.16
C TYR A 803 16.27 -16.96 -5.55
N GLY A 804 16.24 -18.28 -5.73
CA GLY A 804 16.47 -19.00 -6.99
C GLY A 804 15.17 -19.39 -7.71
N THR A 805 15.33 -19.67 -9.02
CA THR A 805 14.24 -20.13 -9.91
C THR A 805 14.43 -21.59 -10.34
N ASP A 806 15.61 -22.13 -10.20
CA ASP A 806 15.96 -23.44 -10.71
C ASP A 806 15.22 -24.56 -9.96
N ILE A 807 14.91 -25.62 -10.69
CA ILE A 807 14.40 -26.88 -10.18
C ILE A 807 15.47 -27.95 -10.37
N PRO A 808 15.89 -28.63 -9.29
CA PRO A 808 16.93 -29.63 -9.41
C PRO A 808 16.45 -30.88 -10.15
N ARG A 809 17.36 -31.44 -10.99
CA ARG A 809 17.24 -32.76 -11.60
C ARG A 809 18.12 -33.74 -10.84
N ILE A 810 17.48 -34.75 -10.26
CA ILE A 810 18.12 -35.69 -9.36
C ILE A 810 18.23 -37.05 -10.04
N GLY A 811 19.46 -37.50 -10.28
CA GLY A 811 19.72 -38.88 -10.73
C GLY A 811 19.47 -39.84 -9.58
N PHE A 812 18.79 -40.97 -9.84
CA PHE A 812 18.45 -41.97 -8.84
C PHE A 812 18.82 -43.37 -9.32
N LYS A 813 19.47 -44.16 -8.44
CA LYS A 813 19.73 -45.59 -8.63
C LYS A 813 19.45 -46.34 -7.34
N SER A 814 18.88 -47.53 -7.45
CA SER A 814 18.70 -48.43 -6.30
C SER A 814 19.25 -49.82 -6.56
N THR A 815 19.77 -50.44 -5.52
CA THR A 815 20.24 -51.85 -5.54
C THR A 815 19.62 -52.58 -4.36
N ILE A 816 18.89 -53.64 -4.66
CA ILE A 816 18.26 -54.51 -3.64
C ILE A 816 19.18 -55.70 -3.42
N ARG A 817 19.60 -55.94 -2.17
CA ARG A 817 20.35 -57.11 -1.72
C ARG A 817 19.61 -57.72 -0.53
N ASP A 818 19.98 -58.98 -0.18
CA ASP A 818 19.38 -59.62 0.98
C ASP A 818 19.61 -58.80 2.26
N GLY A 819 18.49 -58.40 2.90
CA GLY A 819 18.50 -57.65 4.13
C GLY A 819 18.79 -56.12 4.02
N GLN A 820 19.00 -55.60 2.81
CA GLN A 820 19.22 -54.14 2.66
C GLN A 820 18.91 -53.61 1.25
N VAL A 821 18.59 -52.33 1.18
CA VAL A 821 18.47 -51.55 -0.06
C VAL A 821 19.49 -50.40 -0.03
N THR A 822 20.33 -50.34 -1.04
CA THR A 822 21.20 -49.17 -1.22
C THR A 822 20.60 -48.24 -2.25
N VAL A 823 20.42 -46.98 -1.89
CA VAL A 823 19.95 -45.92 -2.79
C VAL A 823 21.06 -44.90 -3.00
N ARG A 824 21.27 -44.46 -4.25
CA ARG A 824 22.26 -43.46 -4.61
C ARG A 824 21.58 -42.34 -5.40
N PHE A 825 21.79 -41.10 -4.95
CA PHE A 825 21.31 -39.89 -5.56
C PHE A 825 22.49 -39.07 -6.07
N THR A 826 22.30 -38.41 -7.20
CA THR A 826 23.32 -37.52 -7.81
C THR A 826 22.64 -36.21 -8.26
N GLN A 827 23.32 -35.10 -8.05
CA GLN A 827 22.97 -33.76 -8.56
C GLN A 827 24.24 -33.03 -9.06
N PRO A 828 24.11 -31.97 -9.92
CA PRO A 828 25.28 -31.26 -10.44
C PRO A 828 26.13 -30.63 -9.33
N ASN A 829 27.47 -30.75 -9.41
CA ASN A 829 28.38 -30.22 -8.37
C ASN A 829 28.33 -28.71 -8.20
N ASP A 830 28.03 -27.97 -9.27
CA ASP A 830 27.93 -26.50 -9.30
C ASP A 830 26.54 -25.98 -8.91
N ASN A 831 25.56 -26.88 -8.76
CA ASN A 831 24.17 -26.49 -8.44
C ASN A 831 23.53 -27.47 -7.44
N VAL A 832 24.15 -27.60 -6.28
CA VAL A 832 23.66 -28.46 -5.19
C VAL A 832 22.49 -27.82 -4.47
N PHE A 833 21.44 -28.63 -4.26
CA PHE A 833 20.25 -28.27 -3.48
C PHE A 833 20.18 -29.11 -2.21
N ASP A 834 19.70 -28.50 -1.14
CA ASP A 834 19.30 -29.23 0.07
C ASP A 834 17.81 -29.59 -0.05
N LEU A 835 17.52 -30.90 -0.06
CA LEU A 835 16.13 -31.36 -0.15
C LEU A 835 15.96 -32.74 0.52
N PRO A 836 14.76 -32.98 1.15
CA PRO A 836 14.40 -34.27 1.71
C PRO A 836 13.74 -35.12 0.64
N VAL A 837 14.29 -36.29 0.34
CA VAL A 837 13.69 -37.23 -0.61
C VAL A 837 13.12 -38.43 0.12
N THR A 838 11.83 -38.69 -0.05
CA THR A 838 11.20 -39.91 0.47
C THR A 838 11.48 -41.09 -0.45
N VAL A 839 12.06 -42.11 0.11
CA VAL A 839 12.26 -43.43 -0.52
C VAL A 839 11.20 -44.38 0.03
N THR A 840 10.27 -44.82 -0.82
CA THR A 840 9.19 -45.75 -0.46
C THR A 840 9.62 -47.16 -0.86
N LEU A 841 9.79 -48.03 0.14
CA LEU A 841 10.07 -49.46 -0.04
C LEU A 841 8.77 -50.23 0.00
N THR A 842 8.44 -50.95 -1.07
CA THR A 842 7.32 -51.92 -1.07
C THR A 842 7.87 -53.31 -0.77
N MET A 843 7.45 -53.89 0.36
CA MET A 843 7.89 -55.19 0.81
C MET A 843 7.18 -56.34 0.05
N ALA A 844 7.71 -57.55 0.13
CA ALA A 844 7.12 -58.72 -0.50
C ALA A 844 5.69 -59.04 0.01
N ASP A 845 5.36 -58.67 1.26
CA ASP A 845 4.03 -58.80 1.87
C ASP A 845 3.04 -57.70 1.45
N GLY A 846 3.48 -56.76 0.59
CA GLY A 846 2.70 -55.65 0.10
C GLY A 846 2.66 -54.40 1.02
N LYS A 847 3.28 -54.42 2.18
CA LYS A 847 3.42 -53.26 3.06
C LYS A 847 4.43 -52.28 2.50
N THR A 848 4.25 -51.02 2.81
CA THR A 848 5.16 -49.96 2.44
C THR A 848 5.89 -49.41 3.67
N ARG A 849 7.15 -48.99 3.48
CA ARG A 849 7.97 -48.25 4.46
C ARG A 849 8.62 -47.06 3.78
N ASP A 850 8.37 -45.90 4.34
CA ASP A 850 8.98 -44.67 3.87
C ASP A 850 10.23 -44.33 4.70
N VAL A 851 11.29 -43.91 4.01
CA VAL A 851 12.56 -43.45 4.60
C VAL A 851 12.92 -42.12 3.97
N ILE A 852 13.17 -41.10 4.80
CA ILE A 852 13.62 -39.78 4.33
C ILE A 852 15.14 -39.84 4.17
N VAL A 853 15.62 -39.50 2.98
CA VAL A 853 17.04 -39.34 2.67
C VAL A 853 17.30 -37.84 2.44
N PRO A 854 18.06 -37.18 3.34
CA PRO A 854 18.43 -35.76 3.13
C PRO A 854 19.56 -35.71 2.07
N LEU A 855 19.30 -35.01 0.97
CA LEU A 855 20.30 -34.73 -0.06
C LEU A 855 20.89 -33.35 0.24
N THR A 856 22.14 -33.31 0.67
CA THR A 856 22.88 -32.08 0.99
C THR A 856 24.22 -32.00 0.27
N GLU A 857 24.55 -33.04 -0.51
CA GLU A 857 25.79 -33.15 -1.28
C GLU A 857 25.47 -33.51 -2.74
N ALA A 858 26.42 -33.30 -3.61
CA ALA A 858 26.32 -33.67 -5.03
C ALA A 858 26.06 -35.15 -5.25
N GLU A 859 26.57 -35.98 -4.37
CA GLU A 859 26.34 -37.41 -4.35
C GLU A 859 26.02 -37.89 -2.94
N VAL A 860 24.89 -38.56 -2.77
CA VAL A 860 24.43 -39.15 -1.50
C VAL A 860 24.13 -40.62 -1.70
N GLU A 861 24.80 -41.50 -0.94
CA GLU A 861 24.50 -42.93 -0.89
C GLU A 861 23.97 -43.28 0.51
N GLN A 862 22.84 -43.96 0.54
CA GLN A 862 22.20 -44.40 1.78
C GLN A 862 21.89 -45.89 1.74
N VAL A 863 22.38 -46.63 2.75
CA VAL A 863 22.03 -48.04 2.96
C VAL A 863 20.83 -48.09 3.93
N ILE A 864 19.77 -48.75 3.51
CA ILE A 864 18.51 -48.89 4.27
C ILE A 864 18.37 -50.37 4.64
N PRO A 865 18.53 -50.74 5.92
CA PRO A 865 18.34 -52.13 6.33
C PRO A 865 16.87 -52.54 6.26
N THR A 866 16.59 -53.77 5.85
CA THR A 866 15.25 -54.32 5.72
C THR A 866 15.15 -55.71 6.35
N GLU A 867 14.09 -55.93 7.13
CA GLU A 867 13.83 -57.25 7.77
C GLU A 867 13.15 -58.22 6.82
N THR A 868 12.48 -57.71 5.79
CA THR A 868 11.76 -58.49 4.78
C THR A 868 12.24 -58.12 3.38
N ALA A 869 12.10 -59.08 2.43
CA ALA A 869 12.46 -58.84 1.04
C ALA A 869 11.69 -57.65 0.45
N VAL A 870 12.42 -56.76 -0.23
CA VAL A 870 11.84 -55.59 -0.92
C VAL A 870 11.55 -55.97 -2.37
N ARG A 871 10.30 -55.70 -2.78
CA ARG A 871 9.83 -55.93 -4.15
C ARG A 871 10.06 -54.73 -5.07
N ARG A 872 9.95 -53.52 -4.53
CA ARG A 872 10.00 -52.27 -5.31
C ARG A 872 10.54 -51.11 -4.47
N VAL A 873 11.34 -50.25 -5.12
CA VAL A 873 11.81 -48.97 -4.55
C VAL A 873 11.27 -47.84 -5.40
N GLN A 874 10.67 -46.86 -4.78
CA GLN A 874 10.12 -45.65 -5.44
C GLN A 874 10.60 -44.40 -4.69
N VAL A 875 10.68 -43.28 -5.40
CA VAL A 875 11.09 -41.99 -4.81
C VAL A 875 9.98 -40.97 -4.91
N ASN A 876 9.91 -40.10 -3.90
CA ASN A 876 9.04 -38.94 -3.84
C ASN A 876 7.55 -39.22 -4.14
N GLN A 877 7.04 -40.36 -3.67
CA GLN A 877 5.62 -40.76 -3.87
C GLN A 877 4.66 -39.87 -3.08
N ASP A 878 5.11 -39.27 -2.00
CA ASP A 878 4.39 -38.30 -1.18
C ASP A 878 4.35 -36.89 -1.81
N GLY A 879 5.17 -36.63 -2.84
CA GLY A 879 5.27 -35.30 -3.49
C GLY A 879 5.96 -34.24 -2.64
N ALA A 880 6.67 -34.63 -1.57
CA ALA A 880 7.26 -33.70 -0.61
C ALA A 880 8.44 -32.87 -1.18
N ALA A 881 9.24 -33.45 -2.11
CA ALA A 881 10.38 -32.74 -2.70
C ALA A 881 10.01 -32.08 -4.03
N ILE A 882 10.39 -30.81 -4.19
CA ILE A 882 10.27 -30.08 -5.44
C ILE A 882 11.49 -30.42 -6.32
N ALA A 883 11.44 -31.52 -7.02
CA ALA A 883 12.52 -31.95 -7.90
C ALA A 883 11.98 -32.82 -9.05
N GLU A 884 12.76 -32.92 -10.13
CA GLU A 884 12.59 -33.91 -11.17
C GLU A 884 13.55 -35.09 -10.91
N PHE A 885 13.08 -36.31 -11.03
CA PHE A 885 13.86 -37.51 -10.78
C PHE A 885 14.09 -38.28 -12.08
N GLU A 886 15.37 -38.62 -12.35
CA GLU A 886 15.79 -39.36 -13.54
C GLU A 886 16.45 -40.68 -13.10
N GLY A 887 16.03 -41.79 -13.70
CA GLY A 887 16.59 -43.11 -13.46
C GLY A 887 15.57 -44.13 -12.95
N SER A 888 16.01 -45.37 -12.82
CA SER A 888 15.22 -46.54 -12.36
C SER A 888 15.73 -47.10 -11.04
#